data_398f3946b1cad92a9e46a737fa04ca22
#
_entry.id   398f3946b1cad92a9e46a737fa04ca22
#
_cell.length_a   1.000
_cell.length_b   1.000
_cell.length_c   1.000
_cell.angle_alpha   90.00
_cell.angle_beta   90.00
_cell.angle_gamma   90.00
#
_symmetry.space_group_name_H-M   'P 1'
#
loop_
_entity.id
_entity.type
_entity.pdbx_description
1 polymer ?
#
loop_
_entity_poly.entity_id
_entity_poly.type
_entity_poly.pdbx_seq_one_letter_code
_entity_poly.pdbx_strand_id
1 'polypeptide(L)'
;MKTIWGLDLGSASIGWAIVKEDNNITKIVALGSRVIPYDGTEGQDFVKGTGESRNTLRTKARTVRKGYDRYQLRRKYLVDVLVKNRMMPDENLKCLPKKQLWELRSKAVTEYISKQELGRILLWLNQKRGYKSSRSEANFGKKDTEYVVAVKCRYEIIKERNLTIGQHFYNELCNDEYFRIKENVFPREAYIEEFDKICEKQKVHLGLSNELIAKIRNEIIYYQRPLKSQKGLVAVCEFEGTWKTKDGKEYFVGPKVAPKSSPLFQLSKIWENVNNIKLSTKYGEDVELTLDEKLKVFDYLDNNERLTSTDLFRILHKNKKEFTVTKQLEKGIQGNIVKTSILKILGKNYKELLKLDLAIIETEQFGYLYDKKTGEILGEKSLKCIDSKVEKEPFYQLWHTIYSINNVQECSNALQKGIIVVRKEGKNDEVRVKIDKETADKLAAIDFCKFAFGNKSAKTIRKILPYLMEGDKYSEAMSYAGYDHSNSWTKDDNLRRDLLDKLKPIEKNSLRQPIVEKILNQMVNVVNAIIEKYGKPDEIRIELARELKQSRDERNSADLKMSKRQRENEIIANRLEEYGLRATRNNIVKWRLYQEIDNQDSKLNAICVYCGQPISLTEAMLGREVDVEHIIPKSKLFDDSQSNKTLAHRHCNSTKGDMTAYDFMKTKSKQEFDNYVERVGLLYSKKIISKTKRDKLLMSEDKIPDNFIDRQLRESQYIARKAREVLQTVCHNVWATSGTVTAELRHFWGWDDVTMNLQMYKYKDFPNLIETIEWESEHGKRKHSKEVIKDWTKRDDHRHHAIDALTIACTKQGFIQRFNTLNTSRTRNDMWNAIEKCSVEYKDKLTLLEKYIILQRPLSVKAVSYTHLRAHETGRN
;
A
#
# COMPACT_ATOMS: atom_id res chain seq x y z
N MET A 1 -17.16 28.87 31.28
CA MET A 1 -17.31 29.13 29.84
C MET A 1 -16.12 28.61 29.12
N LYS A 2 -16.31 27.60 28.22
CA LYS A 2 -15.23 26.87 27.52
C LYS A 2 -15.17 27.28 26.05
N THR A 3 -13.97 27.65 25.59
CA THR A 3 -13.75 28.00 24.16
C THR A 3 -13.31 26.76 23.37
N ILE A 4 -14.11 26.37 22.38
CA ILE A 4 -13.89 25.16 21.59
C ILE A 4 -13.69 25.57 20.12
N TRP A 5 -12.69 25.00 19.49
CA TRP A 5 -12.44 25.19 18.07
C TRP A 5 -12.72 23.90 17.30
N GLY A 6 -13.41 24.04 16.16
CA GLY A 6 -13.59 22.98 15.17
C GLY A 6 -12.79 23.28 13.91
N LEU A 7 -12.07 22.28 13.42
CA LEU A 7 -11.29 22.39 12.20
C LEU A 7 -11.65 21.24 11.24
N ASP A 8 -12.12 21.61 10.05
CA ASP A 8 -12.28 20.70 8.92
C ASP A 8 -11.08 20.84 7.99
N LEU A 9 -10.25 19.80 7.93
CA LEU A 9 -9.00 19.78 7.19
C LEU A 9 -9.16 19.02 5.87
N GLY A 10 -9.69 19.69 4.87
CA GLY A 10 -9.80 19.16 3.53
C GLY A 10 -8.50 19.25 2.72
N SER A 11 -8.48 18.58 1.58
CA SER A 11 -7.34 18.63 0.65
C SER A 11 -7.19 19.97 -0.07
N ALA A 12 -8.29 20.68 -0.29
CA ALA A 12 -8.32 21.94 -1.03
C ALA A 12 -8.77 23.15 -0.19
N SER A 13 -9.21 22.90 1.05
CA SER A 13 -9.76 23.95 1.93
C SER A 13 -9.63 23.58 3.39
N ILE A 14 -9.66 24.59 4.24
CA ILE A 14 -9.67 24.46 5.70
C ILE A 14 -10.87 25.24 6.22
N GLY A 15 -11.84 24.52 6.78
CA GLY A 15 -12.93 25.11 7.55
C GLY A 15 -12.52 25.31 9.00
N TRP A 16 -12.96 26.37 9.62
CA TRP A 16 -12.73 26.64 11.03
C TRP A 16 -13.94 27.29 11.69
N ALA A 17 -14.18 26.96 12.93
CA ALA A 17 -15.24 27.53 13.74
C ALA A 17 -14.82 27.66 15.20
N ILE A 18 -15.25 28.71 15.85
CA ILE A 18 -15.03 28.98 17.28
C ILE A 18 -16.36 29.08 17.96
N VAL A 19 -16.56 28.24 18.96
CA VAL A 19 -17.77 28.31 19.82
C VAL A 19 -17.39 28.46 21.29
N LYS A 20 -18.24 29.10 22.05
CA LYS A 20 -18.18 29.17 23.50
C LYS A 20 -19.32 28.36 24.09
N GLU A 21 -19.02 27.44 24.98
CA GLU A 21 -19.99 26.58 25.66
C GLU A 21 -20.05 26.93 27.15
N ASP A 22 -21.26 27.19 27.64
CA ASP A 22 -21.55 27.44 29.06
C ASP A 22 -22.86 26.74 29.40
N ASN A 23 -22.83 25.82 30.37
CA ASN A 23 -24.00 25.11 30.87
C ASN A 23 -24.97 24.61 29.76
N ASN A 24 -24.45 23.92 28.74
CA ASN A 24 -25.17 23.45 27.56
C ASN A 24 -25.68 24.53 26.56
N ILE A 25 -25.39 25.81 26.80
CA ILE A 25 -25.64 26.85 25.81
C ILE A 25 -24.40 27.06 24.97
N THR A 26 -24.52 26.85 23.67
CA THR A 26 -23.44 27.05 22.70
C THR A 26 -23.65 28.37 21.94
N LYS A 27 -22.62 29.20 21.89
CA LYS A 27 -22.63 30.48 21.16
C LYS A 27 -21.53 30.48 20.11
N ILE A 28 -21.86 30.81 18.88
CA ILE A 28 -20.88 31.04 17.83
C ILE A 28 -20.13 32.34 18.09
N VAL A 29 -18.80 32.28 18.11
CA VAL A 29 -17.92 33.43 18.19
C VAL A 29 -17.51 33.90 16.81
N ALA A 30 -17.02 32.96 16.01
CA ALA A 30 -16.59 33.17 14.63
C ALA A 30 -16.51 31.85 13.87
N LEU A 31 -16.60 31.92 12.56
CA LEU A 31 -16.37 30.77 11.68
C LEU A 31 -15.93 31.25 10.30
N GLY A 32 -15.31 30.39 9.52
CA GLY A 32 -14.88 30.72 8.17
C GLY A 32 -14.25 29.54 7.44
N SER A 33 -13.90 29.78 6.20
CA SER A 33 -13.19 28.82 5.37
C SER A 33 -12.00 29.45 4.67
N ARG A 34 -10.91 28.70 4.54
CA ARG A 34 -9.70 29.08 3.80
C ARG A 34 -9.54 28.13 2.62
N VAL A 35 -9.64 28.62 1.40
CA VAL A 35 -9.32 27.86 0.20
C VAL A 35 -7.80 27.82 0.03
N ILE A 36 -7.25 26.65 -0.23
CA ILE A 36 -5.81 26.44 -0.42
C ILE A 36 -5.48 26.66 -1.90
N PRO A 37 -4.66 27.65 -2.26
CA PRO A 37 -4.28 27.85 -3.64
C PRO A 37 -3.29 26.78 -4.08
N TYR A 38 -3.61 26.10 -5.18
CA TYR A 38 -2.70 25.15 -5.85
C TYR A 38 -2.20 25.75 -7.16
N ASP A 39 -0.96 25.46 -7.50
CA ASP A 39 -0.35 25.85 -8.75
C ASP A 39 -0.60 24.78 -9.82
N GLY A 40 -1.16 25.15 -10.97
CA GLY A 40 -1.39 24.27 -12.11
C GLY A 40 -2.22 23.02 -11.76
N THR A 41 -1.73 21.85 -12.13
CA THR A 41 -2.43 20.56 -11.93
C THR A 41 -2.19 19.91 -10.56
N GLU A 42 -1.36 20.49 -9.67
CA GLU A 42 -0.96 19.85 -8.39
C GLU A 42 -2.17 19.44 -7.54
N GLY A 43 -3.19 20.28 -7.45
CA GLY A 43 -4.40 19.99 -6.68
C GLY A 43 -5.23 18.87 -7.31
N GLN A 44 -5.39 18.91 -8.64
CA GLN A 44 -6.12 17.88 -9.37
C GLN A 44 -5.40 16.53 -9.30
N ASP A 45 -4.07 16.51 -9.45
CA ASP A 45 -3.27 15.29 -9.35
C ASP A 45 -3.32 14.69 -7.95
N PHE A 46 -3.37 15.52 -6.91
CA PHE A 46 -3.54 15.06 -5.54
C PHE A 46 -4.94 14.46 -5.33
N VAL A 47 -5.99 15.15 -5.77
CA VAL A 47 -7.38 14.67 -5.70
C VAL A 47 -7.56 13.38 -6.49
N LYS A 48 -6.97 13.27 -7.68
CA LYS A 48 -6.98 12.05 -8.51
C LYS A 48 -6.08 10.93 -7.95
N GLY A 49 -5.30 11.19 -6.90
CA GLY A 49 -4.35 10.22 -6.33
C GLY A 49 -3.18 9.88 -7.27
N THR A 50 -2.98 10.64 -8.34
CA THR A 50 -1.90 10.48 -9.32
C THR A 50 -0.65 11.28 -8.94
N GLY A 51 -0.77 12.22 -8.01
CA GLY A 51 0.32 13.08 -7.55
C GLY A 51 1.51 12.28 -7.01
N GLU A 52 2.68 12.46 -7.62
CA GLU A 52 3.95 11.92 -7.13
C GLU A 52 4.71 12.99 -6.35
N SER A 53 5.37 12.59 -5.26
CA SER A 53 6.22 13.54 -4.53
C SER A 53 7.34 14.06 -5.43
N ARG A 54 7.72 15.34 -5.27
CA ARG A 54 8.84 15.94 -6.02
C ARG A 54 10.14 15.13 -5.84
N ASN A 55 10.33 14.49 -4.68
CA ASN A 55 11.46 13.60 -4.45
C ASN A 55 11.38 12.32 -5.28
N THR A 56 10.19 11.77 -5.48
CA THR A 56 9.99 10.61 -6.37
C THR A 56 10.32 10.98 -7.81
N LEU A 57 9.79 12.10 -8.31
CA LEU A 57 10.09 12.61 -9.65
C LEU A 57 11.58 12.88 -9.84
N ARG A 58 12.22 13.56 -8.88
CA ARG A 58 13.69 13.79 -8.89
C ARG A 58 14.48 12.49 -8.90
N THR A 59 14.06 11.50 -8.11
CA THR A 59 14.72 10.19 -8.05
C THR A 59 14.56 9.45 -9.36
N LYS A 60 13.37 9.46 -9.97
CA LYS A 60 13.13 8.90 -11.31
C LYS A 60 14.02 9.58 -12.35
N ALA A 61 13.99 10.92 -12.44
CA ALA A 61 14.80 11.68 -13.37
C ALA A 61 16.31 11.44 -13.17
N ARG A 62 16.78 11.41 -11.91
CA ARG A 62 18.17 11.08 -11.57
C ARG A 62 18.56 9.67 -12.02
N THR A 63 17.68 8.70 -11.81
CA THR A 63 17.93 7.30 -12.19
C THR A 63 18.02 7.16 -13.70
N VAL A 64 17.12 7.80 -14.44
CA VAL A 64 17.15 7.84 -15.91
C VAL A 64 18.44 8.48 -16.40
N ARG A 65 18.77 9.69 -15.91
CA ARG A 65 20.02 10.40 -16.29
C ARG A 65 21.24 9.54 -16.01
N LYS A 66 21.39 8.98 -14.82
CA LYS A 66 22.51 8.09 -14.49
C LYS A 66 22.54 6.82 -15.37
N GLY A 67 21.39 6.34 -15.81
CA GLY A 67 21.28 5.25 -16.77
C GLY A 67 21.89 5.64 -18.13
N TYR A 68 21.54 6.82 -18.64
CA TYR A 68 22.10 7.38 -19.89
C TYR A 68 23.60 7.67 -19.76
N ASP A 69 24.06 8.29 -18.68
CA ASP A 69 25.48 8.57 -18.44
C ASP A 69 26.32 7.28 -18.48
N ARG A 70 25.84 6.23 -17.82
CA ARG A 70 26.52 4.92 -17.82
C ARG A 70 26.52 4.28 -19.21
N TYR A 71 25.45 4.44 -19.96
CA TYR A 71 25.39 3.95 -21.34
C TYR A 71 26.38 4.71 -22.23
N GLN A 72 26.43 6.04 -22.14
CA GLN A 72 27.35 6.87 -22.92
C GLN A 72 28.83 6.57 -22.58
N LEU A 73 29.15 6.41 -21.29
CA LEU A 73 30.51 6.01 -20.88
C LEU A 73 30.91 4.67 -21.49
N ARG A 74 30.06 3.63 -21.38
CA ARG A 74 30.37 2.34 -22.01
C ARG A 74 30.50 2.45 -23.52
N ARG A 75 29.61 3.23 -24.15
CA ARG A 75 29.69 3.46 -25.60
C ARG A 75 30.99 4.12 -26.00
N LYS A 76 31.44 5.12 -25.27
CA LYS A 76 32.71 5.80 -25.49
C LYS A 76 33.88 4.81 -25.39
N TYR A 77 33.99 4.08 -24.29
CA TYR A 77 35.03 3.06 -24.13
C TYR A 77 35.00 1.99 -25.22
N LEU A 78 33.83 1.55 -25.64
CA LEU A 78 33.71 0.60 -26.73
C LEU A 78 34.17 1.20 -28.04
N VAL A 79 33.77 2.41 -28.39
CA VAL A 79 34.19 3.11 -29.60
C VAL A 79 35.71 3.29 -29.62
N ASP A 80 36.33 3.71 -28.52
CA ASP A 80 37.79 3.86 -28.42
C ASP A 80 38.52 2.52 -28.73
N VAL A 81 37.98 1.39 -28.20
CA VAL A 81 38.53 0.07 -28.47
C VAL A 81 38.32 -0.35 -29.93
N LEU A 82 37.12 -0.10 -30.50
CA LEU A 82 36.79 -0.44 -31.89
C LEU A 82 37.66 0.36 -32.87
N VAL A 83 37.86 1.65 -32.63
CA VAL A 83 38.72 2.52 -33.47
C VAL A 83 40.18 2.02 -33.43
N LYS A 84 40.71 1.75 -32.20
CA LYS A 84 42.08 1.26 -32.03
C LYS A 84 42.32 -0.07 -32.79
N ASN A 85 41.31 -0.92 -32.90
CA ASN A 85 41.45 -2.24 -33.55
C ASN A 85 40.92 -2.26 -34.99
N ARG A 86 40.60 -1.11 -35.60
CA ARG A 86 40.04 -0.97 -36.97
C ARG A 86 38.74 -1.74 -37.17
N MET A 87 37.92 -1.76 -36.13
CA MET A 87 36.62 -2.45 -36.10
C MET A 87 35.43 -1.45 -36.15
N MET A 88 35.69 -0.18 -36.28
CA MET A 88 34.64 0.84 -36.30
C MET A 88 33.81 0.73 -37.58
N PRO A 89 32.46 0.55 -37.49
CA PRO A 89 31.61 0.48 -38.68
C PRO A 89 31.57 1.79 -39.45
N ASP A 90 31.47 1.72 -40.77
CA ASP A 90 31.22 2.84 -41.67
C ASP A 90 29.76 3.37 -41.52
N GLU A 91 29.44 4.45 -42.23
CA GLU A 91 28.12 5.06 -42.14
C GLU A 91 27.00 4.16 -42.68
N ASN A 92 27.29 3.34 -43.72
CA ASN A 92 26.31 2.41 -44.28
C ASN A 92 25.96 1.32 -43.30
N LEU A 93 26.96 0.74 -42.61
CA LEU A 93 26.73 -0.25 -41.54
C LEU A 93 26.03 0.34 -40.32
N LYS A 94 26.23 1.62 -39.99
CA LYS A 94 25.52 2.29 -38.90
C LYS A 94 24.02 2.47 -39.19
N CYS A 95 23.67 2.71 -40.46
CA CYS A 95 22.33 2.99 -40.93
C CYS A 95 21.55 1.75 -41.37
N LEU A 96 22.07 0.55 -41.17
CA LEU A 96 21.37 -0.69 -41.56
C LEU A 96 19.95 -0.78 -41.03
N PRO A 97 18.96 -1.16 -41.84
CA PRO A 97 17.59 -1.46 -41.40
C PRO A 97 17.57 -2.54 -40.35
N LYS A 98 16.56 -2.50 -39.47
CA LYS A 98 16.48 -3.44 -38.34
C LYS A 98 16.53 -4.91 -38.74
N LYS A 99 15.84 -5.31 -39.80
CA LYS A 99 15.79 -6.68 -40.27
C LYS A 99 17.17 -7.14 -40.73
N GLN A 100 17.87 -6.34 -41.52
CA GLN A 100 19.24 -6.62 -41.97
C GLN A 100 20.24 -6.68 -40.81
N LEU A 101 20.03 -5.89 -39.78
CA LEU A 101 20.89 -5.92 -38.58
C LEU A 101 20.68 -7.22 -37.79
N TRP A 102 19.45 -7.76 -37.72
CA TRP A 102 19.20 -9.07 -37.13
C TRP A 102 19.74 -10.20 -38.00
N GLU A 103 19.66 -10.05 -39.29
CA GLU A 103 20.27 -10.97 -40.26
C GLU A 103 21.79 -11.05 -40.06
N LEU A 104 22.48 -9.90 -40.04
CA LEU A 104 23.91 -9.83 -39.79
C LEU A 104 24.32 -10.50 -38.47
N ARG A 105 23.53 -10.30 -37.44
CA ARG A 105 23.77 -10.88 -36.13
C ARG A 105 23.52 -12.40 -36.11
N SER A 106 22.56 -12.88 -36.89
CA SER A 106 22.31 -14.31 -37.13
C SER A 106 23.45 -14.96 -37.87
N LYS A 107 23.89 -14.37 -38.99
CA LYS A 107 25.00 -14.86 -39.82
C LYS A 107 26.34 -14.91 -39.09
N ALA A 108 26.60 -13.93 -38.20
CA ALA A 108 27.87 -13.86 -37.48
C ALA A 108 28.17 -15.07 -36.57
N VAL A 109 27.18 -15.91 -36.26
CA VAL A 109 27.35 -17.13 -35.47
C VAL A 109 27.87 -18.29 -36.38
N THR A 110 27.49 -18.32 -37.63
CA THR A 110 27.74 -19.44 -38.55
C THR A 110 28.71 -19.08 -39.67
N GLU A 111 28.66 -17.85 -40.14
CA GLU A 111 29.42 -17.34 -41.28
C GLU A 111 30.56 -16.40 -40.86
N TYR A 112 31.54 -16.21 -41.70
CA TYR A 112 32.60 -15.22 -41.47
C TYR A 112 32.13 -13.82 -41.88
N ILE A 113 32.44 -12.84 -41.06
CA ILE A 113 32.06 -11.44 -41.25
C ILE A 113 33.31 -10.53 -41.20
N SER A 114 33.17 -9.29 -41.66
CA SER A 114 34.24 -8.29 -41.62
C SER A 114 34.41 -7.72 -40.17
N LYS A 115 35.57 -7.10 -39.92
CA LYS A 115 35.85 -6.40 -38.63
C LYS A 115 34.85 -5.29 -38.36
N GLN A 116 34.42 -4.57 -39.38
CA GLN A 116 33.48 -3.47 -39.28
C GLN A 116 32.07 -3.97 -38.94
N GLU A 117 31.63 -5.08 -39.54
CA GLU A 117 30.34 -5.74 -39.21
C GLU A 117 30.34 -6.28 -37.81
N LEU A 118 31.45 -6.90 -37.33
CA LEU A 118 31.57 -7.29 -35.92
C LEU A 118 31.48 -6.07 -35.00
N GLY A 119 32.16 -4.98 -35.35
CA GLY A 119 32.08 -3.72 -34.61
C GLY A 119 30.62 -3.21 -34.50
N ARG A 120 29.85 -3.34 -35.60
CA ARG A 120 28.45 -2.96 -35.61
C ARG A 120 27.59 -3.81 -34.63
N ILE A 121 27.82 -5.11 -34.62
CA ILE A 121 27.15 -6.05 -33.68
C ILE A 121 27.52 -5.70 -32.24
N LEU A 122 28.81 -5.45 -31.95
CA LEU A 122 29.26 -5.11 -30.59
C LEU A 122 28.64 -3.80 -30.07
N LEU A 123 28.53 -2.77 -30.93
CA LEU A 123 27.83 -1.54 -30.59
C LEU A 123 26.37 -1.80 -30.25
N TRP A 124 25.72 -2.72 -30.95
CA TRP A 124 24.33 -3.05 -30.66
C TRP A 124 24.16 -3.89 -29.40
N LEU A 125 25.03 -4.87 -29.15
CA LEU A 125 25.06 -5.64 -27.91
C LEU A 125 25.31 -4.72 -26.70
N ASN A 126 26.14 -3.67 -26.82
CA ASN A 126 26.30 -2.66 -25.79
C ASN A 126 25.01 -1.88 -25.49
N GLN A 127 24.17 -1.66 -26.50
CA GLN A 127 22.86 -1.00 -26.33
C GLN A 127 21.81 -1.96 -25.75
N LYS A 128 21.79 -3.22 -26.20
CA LYS A 128 20.80 -4.24 -25.85
C LYS A 128 21.47 -5.40 -25.10
N ARG A 129 21.68 -5.24 -23.80
CA ARG A 129 22.50 -6.15 -22.99
C ARG A 129 21.73 -7.31 -22.33
N GLY A 130 20.43 -7.40 -22.55
CA GLY A 130 19.58 -8.37 -21.86
C GLY A 130 19.16 -7.94 -20.45
N TYR A 131 18.13 -8.61 -19.96
CA TYR A 131 17.62 -8.40 -18.60
C TYR A 131 18.59 -9.04 -17.58
N LYS A 132 18.89 -8.30 -16.52
CA LYS A 132 19.53 -8.83 -15.32
C LYS A 132 18.93 -8.17 -14.11
N SER A 133 18.37 -8.97 -13.23
CA SER A 133 17.95 -8.47 -11.92
C SER A 133 19.16 -8.08 -11.08
N SER A 134 19.05 -6.98 -10.33
CA SER A 134 20.02 -6.61 -9.30
C SER A 134 19.69 -7.27 -7.95
N ARG A 135 18.57 -7.97 -7.87
CA ARG A 135 18.10 -8.67 -6.67
C ARG A 135 18.21 -10.16 -6.89
N SER A 136 18.43 -10.92 -5.82
CA SER A 136 18.30 -12.38 -5.88
C SER A 136 16.83 -12.75 -6.19
N GLU A 137 16.63 -13.89 -6.83
CA GLU A 137 15.30 -14.35 -7.25
C GLU A 137 14.33 -14.53 -6.07
N ALA A 138 14.86 -14.79 -4.88
CA ALA A 138 14.10 -14.89 -3.64
C ALA A 138 13.39 -13.58 -3.22
N ASN A 139 13.78 -12.43 -3.79
CA ASN A 139 13.25 -11.10 -3.47
C ASN A 139 12.14 -10.64 -4.40
N PHE A 140 11.74 -11.45 -5.36
CA PHE A 140 10.69 -11.04 -6.29
C PHE A 140 9.30 -11.15 -5.63
N GLY A 141 8.51 -10.08 -5.74
CA GLY A 141 7.07 -10.17 -5.51
C GLY A 141 6.41 -11.10 -6.53
N LYS A 142 5.18 -11.58 -6.28
CA LYS A 142 4.48 -12.49 -7.20
C LYS A 142 4.52 -12.04 -8.66
N LYS A 143 4.31 -10.76 -8.95
CA LYS A 143 4.36 -10.20 -10.32
C LYS A 143 5.76 -10.22 -10.93
N ASP A 144 6.78 -9.91 -10.14
CA ASP A 144 8.17 -9.92 -10.59
C ASP A 144 8.63 -11.36 -10.86
N THR A 145 8.18 -12.31 -10.05
CA THR A 145 8.44 -13.75 -10.24
C THR A 145 7.84 -14.25 -11.55
N GLU A 146 6.59 -13.89 -11.85
CA GLU A 146 5.92 -14.25 -13.11
C GLU A 146 6.69 -13.74 -14.33
N TYR A 147 7.12 -12.47 -14.28
CA TYR A 147 7.92 -11.87 -15.35
C TYR A 147 9.26 -12.59 -15.56
N VAL A 148 9.98 -12.85 -14.46
CA VAL A 148 11.30 -13.54 -14.52
C VAL A 148 11.15 -14.96 -15.01
N VAL A 149 10.12 -15.68 -14.56
CA VAL A 149 9.81 -17.03 -15.04
C VAL A 149 9.51 -17.00 -16.55
N ALA A 150 8.71 -16.04 -17.03
CA ALA A 150 8.44 -15.90 -18.46
C ALA A 150 9.71 -15.62 -19.29
N VAL A 151 10.63 -14.79 -18.74
CA VAL A 151 11.93 -14.52 -19.38
C VAL A 151 12.80 -15.77 -19.43
N LYS A 152 12.81 -16.59 -18.37
CA LYS A 152 13.56 -17.85 -18.31
C LYS A 152 12.98 -18.90 -19.27
N CYS A 153 11.66 -19.10 -19.25
CA CYS A 153 11.03 -20.07 -20.16
C CYS A 153 11.30 -19.75 -21.63
N ARG A 154 11.28 -18.46 -22.02
CA ARG A 154 11.65 -18.08 -23.40
C ARG A 154 13.10 -18.45 -23.73
N TYR A 155 13.99 -18.28 -22.76
CA TYR A 155 15.40 -18.64 -22.94
C TYR A 155 15.58 -20.16 -23.06
N GLU A 156 14.88 -20.96 -22.28
CA GLU A 156 14.90 -22.44 -22.38
C GLU A 156 14.45 -22.90 -23.77
N ILE A 157 13.38 -22.33 -24.31
CA ILE A 157 12.87 -22.66 -25.66
C ILE A 157 13.93 -22.42 -26.74
N ILE A 158 14.63 -21.27 -26.72
CA ILE A 158 15.69 -21.03 -27.72
C ILE A 158 16.92 -21.89 -27.51
N LYS A 159 17.21 -22.24 -26.24
CA LYS A 159 18.33 -23.15 -25.91
C LYS A 159 18.08 -24.58 -26.37
N GLU A 160 16.88 -25.10 -26.19
CA GLU A 160 16.46 -26.42 -26.74
C GLU A 160 16.59 -26.47 -28.26
N ARG A 161 16.32 -25.37 -28.95
CA ARG A 161 16.48 -25.25 -30.38
C ARG A 161 17.92 -24.94 -30.81
N ASN A 162 18.85 -24.86 -29.90
CA ASN A 162 20.27 -24.46 -30.08
C ASN A 162 20.44 -23.16 -30.90
N LEU A 163 19.48 -22.21 -30.73
CA LEU A 163 19.51 -20.93 -31.42
C LEU A 163 20.10 -19.85 -30.51
N THR A 164 20.76 -18.86 -31.11
CA THR A 164 21.09 -17.61 -30.44
C THR A 164 19.91 -16.64 -30.52
N ILE A 165 19.95 -15.58 -29.73
CA ILE A 165 18.89 -14.53 -29.77
C ILE A 165 18.81 -13.90 -31.16
N GLY A 166 19.97 -13.64 -31.79
CA GLY A 166 20.04 -13.10 -33.14
C GLY A 166 19.35 -13.98 -34.16
N GLN A 167 19.66 -15.29 -34.14
CA GLN A 167 19.02 -16.28 -35.01
C GLN A 167 17.51 -16.39 -34.73
N HIS A 168 17.11 -16.45 -33.48
CA HIS A 168 15.70 -16.53 -33.12
C HIS A 168 14.92 -15.30 -33.62
N PHE A 169 15.37 -14.07 -33.32
CA PHE A 169 14.66 -12.88 -33.78
C PHE A 169 14.69 -12.69 -35.28
N TYR A 170 15.74 -13.12 -35.97
CA TYR A 170 15.77 -13.09 -37.44
C TYR A 170 14.75 -14.05 -38.02
N ASN A 171 14.66 -15.28 -37.52
CA ASN A 171 13.68 -16.26 -37.96
C ASN A 171 12.23 -15.77 -37.72
N GLU A 172 11.95 -15.21 -36.53
CA GLU A 172 10.62 -14.66 -36.23
C GLU A 172 10.25 -13.50 -37.18
N LEU A 173 11.22 -12.62 -37.51
CA LEU A 173 11.01 -11.52 -38.45
C LEU A 173 10.89 -11.94 -39.89
N CYS A 174 11.40 -13.14 -40.28
CA CYS A 174 11.17 -13.72 -41.58
C CYS A 174 9.75 -14.29 -41.71
N ASN A 175 9.21 -14.82 -40.60
CA ASN A 175 7.86 -15.37 -40.53
C ASN A 175 6.78 -14.29 -40.35
N ASP A 176 7.08 -13.23 -39.59
CA ASP A 176 6.18 -12.11 -39.28
C ASP A 176 6.98 -10.80 -39.24
N GLU A 177 6.84 -9.97 -40.26
CA GLU A 177 7.54 -8.67 -40.37
C GLU A 177 7.18 -7.70 -39.24
N TYR A 178 5.99 -7.85 -38.66
CA TYR A 178 5.48 -7.02 -37.54
C TYR A 178 5.80 -7.59 -36.17
N PHE A 179 6.61 -8.65 -36.09
CA PHE A 179 6.97 -9.27 -34.82
C PHE A 179 7.51 -8.27 -33.79
N ARG A 180 6.90 -8.25 -32.59
CA ARG A 180 7.22 -7.28 -31.55
C ARG A 180 8.40 -7.71 -30.68
N ILE A 181 9.60 -7.45 -31.15
CA ILE A 181 10.84 -7.76 -30.41
C ILE A 181 10.88 -7.16 -29.00
N LYS A 182 10.28 -5.97 -28.79
CA LYS A 182 10.29 -5.29 -27.47
C LYS A 182 9.56 -6.06 -26.38
N GLU A 183 8.59 -6.88 -26.72
CA GLU A 183 7.80 -7.69 -25.77
C GLU A 183 8.53 -9.00 -25.41
N ASN A 184 9.51 -9.41 -26.21
CA ASN A 184 10.29 -10.63 -26.03
C ASN A 184 11.64 -10.33 -25.40
N VAL A 185 11.64 -10.22 -24.08
CA VAL A 185 12.85 -9.95 -23.29
C VAL A 185 13.53 -11.26 -22.92
N PHE A 186 14.85 -11.32 -23.07
CA PHE A 186 15.71 -12.43 -22.69
C PHE A 186 16.66 -12.07 -21.55
N PRO A 187 17.15 -13.06 -20.76
CA PRO A 187 18.10 -12.83 -19.71
C PRO A 187 19.47 -12.43 -20.31
N ARG A 188 20.28 -11.79 -19.47
CA ARG A 188 21.62 -11.34 -19.90
C ARG A 188 22.54 -12.48 -20.29
N GLU A 189 22.40 -13.63 -19.64
CA GLU A 189 23.13 -14.86 -19.93
C GLU A 189 22.99 -15.26 -21.39
N ALA A 190 21.81 -15.19 -21.96
CA ALA A 190 21.56 -15.49 -23.38
C ALA A 190 22.31 -14.55 -24.35
N TYR A 191 22.43 -13.26 -23.98
CA TYR A 191 23.22 -12.30 -24.76
C TYR A 191 24.72 -12.49 -24.59
N ILE A 192 25.17 -12.99 -23.45
CA ILE A 192 26.55 -13.34 -23.19
C ILE A 192 26.92 -14.60 -24.02
N GLU A 193 26.10 -15.64 -24.02
CA GLU A 193 26.32 -16.84 -24.82
C GLU A 193 26.39 -16.54 -26.32
N GLU A 194 25.51 -15.66 -26.80
CA GLU A 194 25.56 -15.23 -28.18
C GLU A 194 26.84 -14.45 -28.49
N PHE A 195 27.26 -13.53 -27.63
CA PHE A 195 28.52 -12.82 -27.73
C PHE A 195 29.70 -13.81 -27.81
N ASP A 196 29.71 -14.81 -26.92
CA ASP A 196 30.76 -15.80 -26.84
C ASP A 196 30.80 -16.66 -28.14
N LYS A 197 29.65 -17.15 -28.64
CA LYS A 197 29.54 -17.90 -29.89
C LYS A 197 30.01 -17.10 -31.10
N ILE A 198 29.61 -15.83 -31.21
CA ILE A 198 30.06 -14.93 -32.28
C ILE A 198 31.57 -14.74 -32.20
N CYS A 199 32.11 -14.41 -31.02
CA CYS A 199 33.53 -14.17 -30.84
C CYS A 199 34.37 -15.42 -31.11
N GLU A 200 33.92 -16.59 -30.70
CA GLU A 200 34.57 -17.86 -30.95
C GLU A 200 34.66 -18.17 -32.46
N LYS A 201 33.58 -17.96 -33.19
CA LYS A 201 33.55 -18.15 -34.67
C LYS A 201 34.50 -17.17 -35.40
N GLN A 202 34.45 -15.88 -34.96
CA GLN A 202 35.18 -14.82 -35.66
C GLN A 202 36.65 -14.64 -35.22
N LYS A 203 37.04 -15.24 -34.08
CA LYS A 203 38.33 -15.03 -33.43
C LYS A 203 39.53 -15.29 -34.35
N VAL A 204 39.58 -16.47 -34.97
CA VAL A 204 40.68 -16.90 -35.83
C VAL A 204 40.70 -16.06 -37.10
N HIS A 205 39.54 -15.97 -37.77
CA HIS A 205 39.35 -15.25 -39.01
C HIS A 205 39.74 -13.76 -38.94
N LEU A 206 39.37 -13.10 -37.90
CA LEU A 206 39.64 -11.65 -37.70
C LEU A 206 40.92 -11.35 -36.91
N GLY A 207 41.62 -12.37 -36.41
CA GLY A 207 42.82 -12.21 -35.60
C GLY A 207 42.58 -11.51 -34.27
N LEU A 208 41.49 -11.88 -33.53
CA LEU A 208 41.14 -11.29 -32.25
C LEU A 208 41.90 -11.97 -31.12
N SER A 209 42.54 -11.18 -30.24
CA SER A 209 43.17 -11.73 -29.04
C SER A 209 42.15 -12.05 -27.95
N ASN A 210 42.46 -13.06 -27.09
CA ASN A 210 41.65 -13.40 -25.95
C ASN A 210 41.50 -12.23 -24.97
N GLU A 211 42.54 -11.43 -24.79
CA GLU A 211 42.52 -10.25 -23.93
C GLU A 211 41.57 -9.18 -24.44
N LEU A 212 41.54 -8.95 -25.76
CA LEU A 212 40.61 -8.01 -26.37
C LEU A 212 39.14 -8.46 -26.17
N ILE A 213 38.86 -9.73 -26.44
CA ILE A 213 37.51 -10.31 -26.23
C ILE A 213 37.11 -10.19 -24.77
N ALA A 214 37.99 -10.59 -23.84
CA ALA A 214 37.70 -10.52 -22.39
C ALA A 214 37.47 -9.07 -21.94
N LYS A 215 38.24 -8.10 -22.43
CA LYS A 215 38.10 -6.68 -22.14
C LYS A 215 36.71 -6.16 -22.61
N ILE A 216 36.38 -6.41 -23.88
CA ILE A 216 35.07 -5.98 -24.44
C ILE A 216 33.93 -6.61 -23.68
N ARG A 217 34.01 -7.91 -23.35
CA ARG A 217 33.01 -8.67 -22.66
C ARG A 217 32.80 -8.22 -21.20
N ASN A 218 33.86 -8.30 -20.40
CA ASN A 218 33.78 -8.19 -18.94
C ASN A 218 33.91 -6.76 -18.43
N GLU A 219 34.74 -5.95 -19.06
CA GLU A 219 35.05 -4.60 -18.60
C GLU A 219 34.16 -3.53 -19.28
N ILE A 220 33.62 -3.80 -20.48
CA ILE A 220 32.84 -2.83 -21.24
C ILE A 220 31.37 -3.24 -21.34
N ILE A 221 31.04 -4.22 -22.22
CA ILE A 221 29.63 -4.50 -22.55
C ILE A 221 28.84 -5.02 -21.35
N TYR A 222 29.34 -6.04 -20.67
CA TYR A 222 28.62 -6.71 -19.57
C TYR A 222 29.10 -6.28 -18.18
N TYR A 223 29.97 -5.29 -18.08
CA TYR A 223 30.37 -4.73 -16.79
C TYR A 223 29.18 -4.27 -15.96
N GLN A 224 29.17 -4.67 -14.72
CA GLN A 224 28.15 -4.27 -13.76
C GLN A 224 28.83 -3.73 -12.49
N ARG A 225 28.55 -2.49 -12.18
CA ARG A 225 29.03 -1.87 -10.94
C ARG A 225 28.44 -2.60 -9.72
N PRO A 226 29.26 -2.99 -8.74
CA PRO A 226 28.74 -3.53 -7.48
C PRO A 226 27.91 -2.49 -6.74
N LEU A 227 26.83 -2.96 -6.09
CA LEU A 227 25.96 -2.09 -5.31
C LEU A 227 26.72 -1.62 -4.06
N LYS A 228 26.53 -0.34 -3.71
CA LYS A 228 27.08 0.19 -2.45
C LYS A 228 26.29 -0.39 -1.28
N SER A 229 27.01 -0.73 -0.20
CA SER A 229 26.35 -1.13 1.05
C SER A 229 25.44 -0.01 1.55
N GLN A 230 24.24 -0.39 1.99
CA GLN A 230 23.25 0.52 2.59
C GLN A 230 23.22 0.42 4.13
N LYS A 231 24.20 -0.25 4.75
CA LYS A 231 24.30 -0.42 6.21
C LYS A 231 24.26 0.91 6.98
N GLY A 232 24.81 1.98 6.40
CA GLY A 232 24.76 3.33 6.98
C GLY A 232 23.38 3.97 7.03
N LEU A 233 22.41 3.48 6.23
CA LEU A 233 21.05 4.01 6.16
C LEU A 233 20.09 3.33 7.14
N VAL A 234 20.53 2.29 7.87
CA VAL A 234 19.71 1.62 8.88
C VAL A 234 19.47 2.58 10.04
N ALA A 235 18.21 2.73 10.44
CA ALA A 235 17.83 3.62 11.54
C ALA A 235 18.44 3.20 12.89
N VAL A 236 18.64 4.16 13.77
CA VAL A 236 18.96 3.93 15.18
C VAL A 236 17.67 3.51 15.90
N CYS A 237 17.78 2.61 16.85
CA CYS A 237 16.67 2.18 17.70
C CYS A 237 16.23 3.32 18.63
N GLU A 238 14.94 3.66 18.60
CA GLU A 238 14.37 4.73 19.42
C GLU A 238 14.48 4.44 20.93
N PHE A 239 14.44 3.16 21.33
CA PHE A 239 14.49 2.74 22.73
C PHE A 239 15.90 2.78 23.36
N GLU A 240 16.95 2.74 22.55
CA GLU A 240 18.35 2.71 23.03
C GLU A 240 19.19 3.85 22.44
N GLY A 241 18.58 4.73 21.65
CA GLY A 241 19.25 5.88 21.06
C GLY A 241 19.31 7.07 22.00
N THR A 242 20.37 7.84 21.89
CA THR A 242 20.57 9.10 22.65
C THR A 242 20.94 10.23 21.70
N TRP A 243 20.51 11.43 22.01
CA TRP A 243 20.90 12.62 21.29
C TRP A 243 22.30 13.07 21.72
N LYS A 244 23.19 13.31 20.77
CA LYS A 244 24.53 13.86 21.00
C LYS A 244 24.75 15.08 20.12
N THR A 245 25.25 16.14 20.67
CA THR A 245 25.62 17.37 19.94
C THR A 245 27.06 17.29 19.48
N LYS A 246 27.32 17.48 18.21
CA LYS A 246 28.65 17.61 17.62
C LYS A 246 28.64 18.75 16.60
N ASP A 247 29.61 19.68 16.73
CA ASP A 247 29.73 20.85 15.83
C ASP A 247 28.44 21.70 15.73
N GLY A 248 27.72 21.86 16.87
CA GLY A 248 26.45 22.59 16.90
C GLY A 248 25.26 21.88 16.24
N LYS A 249 25.43 20.64 15.81
CA LYS A 249 24.37 19.81 15.26
C LYS A 249 24.05 18.63 16.16
N GLU A 250 22.76 18.35 16.31
CA GLU A 250 22.30 17.21 17.07
C GLU A 250 22.22 15.96 16.19
N TYR A 251 22.74 14.86 16.70
CA TYR A 251 22.73 13.55 16.06
C TYR A 251 22.12 12.53 17.01
N PHE A 252 21.17 11.76 16.50
CA PHE A 252 20.62 10.62 17.22
C PHE A 252 21.51 9.39 17.00
N VAL A 253 22.17 8.94 18.06
CA VAL A 253 23.16 7.86 18.02
C VAL A 253 22.79 6.73 18.95
N GLY A 254 23.12 5.50 18.56
CA GLY A 254 22.83 4.31 19.35
C GLY A 254 22.87 3.05 18.51
N PRO A 255 22.50 1.90 19.08
CA PRO A 255 22.42 0.64 18.35
C PRO A 255 21.39 0.72 17.23
N LYS A 256 21.70 0.10 16.10
CA LYS A 256 20.82 0.03 14.94
C LYS A 256 19.66 -0.94 15.19
N VAL A 257 18.53 -0.69 14.52
CA VAL A 257 17.40 -1.62 14.56
C VAL A 257 17.77 -2.97 13.96
N ALA A 258 17.27 -4.05 14.55
CA ALA A 258 17.54 -5.41 14.11
C ALA A 258 16.82 -5.75 12.79
N PRO A 259 17.43 -6.52 11.90
CA PRO A 259 16.73 -7.13 10.79
C PRO A 259 15.60 -8.03 11.28
N LYS A 260 14.45 -7.99 10.62
CA LYS A 260 13.33 -8.88 10.96
C LYS A 260 13.66 -10.36 10.76
N SER A 261 14.68 -10.67 9.96
CA SER A 261 15.19 -12.01 9.76
C SER A 261 16.14 -12.48 10.87
N SER A 262 16.54 -11.61 11.82
CA SER A 262 17.43 -12.07 12.90
C SER A 262 16.74 -13.09 13.79
N PRO A 263 17.46 -14.13 14.26
CA PRO A 263 16.87 -15.17 15.12
C PRO A 263 16.15 -14.60 16.33
N LEU A 264 16.78 -13.68 17.07
CA LEU A 264 16.14 -13.04 18.23
C LEU A 264 14.88 -12.26 17.86
N PHE A 265 14.85 -11.57 16.72
CA PHE A 265 13.64 -10.86 16.28
C PHE A 265 12.51 -11.84 15.97
N GLN A 266 12.81 -12.99 15.34
CA GLN A 266 11.82 -14.01 15.05
C GLN A 266 11.20 -14.57 16.33
N LEU A 267 12.04 -14.92 17.34
CA LEU A 267 11.56 -15.42 18.63
C LEU A 267 10.71 -14.36 19.36
N SER A 268 11.21 -13.13 19.48
CA SER A 268 10.45 -12.04 20.09
C SER A 268 9.09 -11.87 19.42
N LYS A 269 9.03 -11.94 18.09
CA LYS A 269 7.78 -11.76 17.34
C LYS A 269 6.80 -12.91 17.55
N ILE A 270 7.29 -14.12 17.66
CA ILE A 270 6.45 -15.29 17.98
C ILE A 270 5.85 -15.13 19.37
N TRP A 271 6.64 -14.81 20.39
CA TRP A 271 6.17 -14.59 21.75
C TRP A 271 5.16 -13.45 21.85
N GLU A 272 5.40 -12.30 21.17
CA GLU A 272 4.45 -11.21 21.08
C GLU A 272 3.08 -11.68 20.53
N ASN A 273 3.08 -12.56 19.54
CA ASN A 273 1.86 -13.08 18.95
C ASN A 273 1.19 -14.10 19.88
N VAL A 274 1.96 -15.02 20.48
CA VAL A 274 1.45 -16.07 21.39
C VAL A 274 0.80 -15.45 22.62
N ASN A 275 1.42 -14.44 23.24
CA ASN A 275 0.88 -13.77 24.44
C ASN A 275 -0.39 -12.97 24.16
N ASN A 276 -0.69 -12.67 22.90
CA ASN A 276 -1.92 -12.01 22.50
C ASN A 276 -3.03 -12.97 22.02
N ILE A 277 -2.81 -14.28 22.06
CA ILE A 277 -3.84 -15.27 21.69
C ILE A 277 -4.92 -15.28 22.80
N LYS A 278 -6.15 -15.08 22.39
CA LYS A 278 -7.33 -15.20 23.24
C LYS A 278 -8.31 -16.15 22.57
N LEU A 279 -8.89 -17.04 23.38
CA LEU A 279 -9.99 -17.90 23.02
C LEU A 279 -11.28 -17.28 23.60
N SER A 280 -12.34 -17.19 22.81
CA SER A 280 -13.64 -16.75 23.31
C SER A 280 -14.56 -17.94 23.46
N THR A 281 -15.18 -18.10 24.63
CA THR A 281 -16.20 -19.13 24.87
C THR A 281 -17.46 -18.83 24.06
N LYS A 282 -18.39 -19.79 23.98
CA LYS A 282 -19.72 -19.59 23.36
C LYS A 282 -20.51 -18.47 24.01
N TYR A 283 -20.24 -18.18 25.27
CA TYR A 283 -20.91 -17.13 26.06
C TYR A 283 -20.27 -15.76 25.90
N GLY A 284 -19.17 -15.66 25.10
CA GLY A 284 -18.50 -14.40 24.81
C GLY A 284 -17.43 -14.02 25.82
N GLU A 285 -17.06 -14.91 26.75
CA GLU A 285 -15.98 -14.69 27.70
C GLU A 285 -14.62 -14.97 27.04
N ASP A 286 -13.67 -14.05 27.21
CA ASP A 286 -12.30 -14.23 26.71
C ASP A 286 -11.47 -15.04 27.74
N VAL A 287 -10.89 -16.12 27.28
CA VAL A 287 -9.99 -16.99 28.03
C VAL A 287 -8.58 -16.84 27.50
N GLU A 288 -7.65 -16.44 28.34
CA GLU A 288 -6.24 -16.36 28.00
C GLU A 288 -5.58 -17.74 28.15
N LEU A 289 -4.54 -18.01 27.35
CA LEU A 289 -3.77 -19.26 27.44
C LEU A 289 -2.91 -19.29 28.72
N THR A 290 -2.82 -20.44 29.35
CA THR A 290 -1.85 -20.69 30.42
C THR A 290 -0.42 -20.65 29.87
N LEU A 291 0.58 -20.50 30.76
CA LEU A 291 1.98 -20.45 30.33
C LEU A 291 2.40 -21.76 29.62
N ASP A 292 1.96 -22.93 30.12
CA ASP A 292 2.23 -24.22 29.49
C ASP A 292 1.60 -24.33 28.08
N GLU A 293 0.39 -23.82 27.92
CA GLU A 293 -0.25 -23.75 26.62
C GLU A 293 0.49 -22.80 25.67
N LYS A 294 0.96 -21.67 26.16
CA LYS A 294 1.77 -20.70 25.40
C LYS A 294 3.08 -21.35 24.97
N LEU A 295 3.76 -22.10 25.82
CA LEU A 295 5.00 -22.82 25.50
C LEU A 295 4.79 -23.86 24.40
N LYS A 296 3.73 -24.65 24.45
CA LYS A 296 3.38 -25.61 23.37
C LYS A 296 3.16 -24.93 22.03
N VAL A 297 2.44 -23.80 22.04
CA VAL A 297 2.17 -23.01 20.83
C VAL A 297 3.46 -22.37 20.30
N PHE A 298 4.32 -21.89 21.18
CA PHE A 298 5.63 -21.35 20.82
C PHE A 298 6.51 -22.40 20.17
N ASP A 299 6.65 -23.58 20.77
CA ASP A 299 7.44 -24.68 20.20
C ASP A 299 6.97 -25.09 18.81
N TYR A 300 5.67 -25.12 18.62
CA TYR A 300 5.11 -25.36 17.29
C TYR A 300 5.49 -24.27 16.29
N LEU A 301 5.31 -23.00 16.65
CA LEU A 301 5.60 -21.84 15.78
C LEU A 301 7.09 -21.68 15.49
N ASP A 302 7.97 -22.02 16.43
CA ASP A 302 9.43 -21.96 16.21
C ASP A 302 9.92 -23.01 15.19
N ASN A 303 9.16 -24.08 15.00
CA ASN A 303 9.52 -25.17 14.09
C ASN A 303 8.63 -25.25 12.82
N ASN A 304 7.62 -24.40 12.68
CA ASN A 304 6.72 -24.39 11.54
C ASN A 304 6.54 -22.99 10.99
N GLU A 305 6.20 -22.87 9.70
CA GLU A 305 6.04 -21.57 9.04
C GLU A 305 4.77 -20.82 9.46
N ARG A 306 3.75 -21.56 9.87
CA ARG A 306 2.43 -20.99 10.16
C ARG A 306 1.65 -21.88 11.13
N LEU A 307 0.86 -21.23 12.00
CA LEU A 307 -0.13 -21.87 12.86
C LEU A 307 -1.52 -21.49 12.37
N THR A 308 -2.36 -22.46 12.09
CA THR A 308 -3.78 -22.25 11.78
C THR A 308 -4.64 -22.43 13.03
N SER A 309 -5.90 -21.98 13.00
CA SER A 309 -6.84 -22.24 14.10
C SER A 309 -7.04 -23.73 14.37
N THR A 310 -7.03 -24.56 13.32
CA THR A 310 -7.14 -26.01 13.45
C THR A 310 -5.91 -26.61 14.16
N ASP A 311 -4.71 -26.16 13.82
CA ASP A 311 -3.49 -26.59 14.49
C ASP A 311 -3.47 -26.18 15.96
N LEU A 312 -3.94 -24.95 16.26
CA LEU A 312 -4.01 -24.47 17.64
C LEU A 312 -4.89 -25.38 18.50
N PHE A 313 -6.12 -25.66 18.06
CA PHE A 313 -7.04 -26.51 18.80
C PHE A 313 -6.49 -27.94 18.99
N ARG A 314 -5.79 -28.48 18.00
CA ARG A 314 -5.12 -29.78 18.07
C ARG A 314 -4.00 -29.77 19.13
N ILE A 315 -3.15 -28.73 19.15
CA ILE A 315 -2.02 -28.59 20.09
C ILE A 315 -2.50 -28.44 21.53
N LEU A 316 -3.57 -27.68 21.72
CA LEU A 316 -4.16 -27.39 23.04
C LEU A 316 -5.15 -28.47 23.50
N HIS A 317 -5.44 -29.47 22.69
CA HIS A 317 -6.46 -30.49 22.97
C HIS A 317 -7.83 -29.91 23.34
N LYS A 318 -8.18 -28.74 22.74
CA LYS A 318 -9.46 -28.05 22.98
C LYS A 318 -10.43 -28.30 21.83
N ASN A 319 -11.74 -28.35 22.18
CA ASN A 319 -12.78 -28.60 21.19
C ASN A 319 -13.12 -27.30 20.43
N LYS A 320 -12.96 -27.33 19.09
CA LYS A 320 -13.31 -26.21 18.21
C LYS A 320 -14.79 -25.78 18.28
N LYS A 321 -15.68 -26.65 18.78
CA LYS A 321 -17.10 -26.33 18.93
C LYS A 321 -17.39 -25.49 20.18
N GLU A 322 -16.48 -25.44 21.14
CA GLU A 322 -16.64 -24.74 22.44
C GLU A 322 -15.99 -23.34 22.42
N PHE A 323 -14.97 -23.17 21.60
CA PHE A 323 -14.20 -21.95 21.54
C PHE A 323 -14.18 -21.35 20.14
N THR A 324 -14.17 -20.04 20.08
CA THR A 324 -13.89 -19.26 18.87
C THR A 324 -12.57 -18.52 19.03
N VAL A 325 -11.94 -18.18 17.92
CA VAL A 325 -10.65 -17.48 17.88
C VAL A 325 -10.79 -16.12 17.22
N THR A 326 -9.83 -15.26 17.47
CA THR A 326 -9.79 -13.94 16.82
C THR A 326 -9.60 -14.09 15.31
N LYS A 327 -10.11 -13.14 14.52
CA LYS A 327 -9.95 -13.11 13.04
C LYS A 327 -8.48 -13.14 12.59
N GLN A 328 -7.56 -12.66 13.41
CA GLN A 328 -6.13 -12.71 13.11
C GLN A 328 -5.63 -14.16 13.12
N LEU A 329 -6.10 -14.95 14.06
CA LEU A 329 -5.74 -16.36 14.18
C LEU A 329 -6.42 -17.23 13.10
N GLU A 330 -7.63 -16.86 12.67
CA GLU A 330 -8.28 -17.51 11.51
C GLU A 330 -7.42 -17.39 10.24
N LYS A 331 -6.79 -16.22 10.03
CA LYS A 331 -5.82 -16.01 8.94
C LYS A 331 -4.51 -16.76 9.14
N GLY A 332 -4.26 -17.29 10.33
CA GLY A 332 -3.05 -17.96 10.76
C GLY A 332 -1.94 -17.02 11.22
N ILE A 333 -1.21 -17.46 12.23
CA ILE A 333 -0.05 -16.77 12.81
C ILE A 333 1.21 -17.29 12.12
N GLN A 334 2.09 -16.37 11.74
CA GLN A 334 3.37 -16.69 11.13
C GLN A 334 4.33 -17.19 12.20
N GLY A 335 4.98 -18.32 11.93
CA GLY A 335 6.04 -18.87 12.75
C GLY A 335 7.44 -18.43 12.33
N ASN A 336 8.46 -19.21 12.70
CA ASN A 336 9.86 -18.91 12.43
C ASN A 336 10.24 -19.26 10.98
N ILE A 337 9.97 -18.34 10.06
CA ILE A 337 10.27 -18.54 8.64
C ILE A 337 11.77 -18.69 8.39
N VAL A 338 12.61 -18.04 9.17
CA VAL A 338 14.07 -18.09 8.98
C VAL A 338 14.60 -19.48 9.33
N LYS A 339 14.25 -19.98 10.52
CA LYS A 339 14.64 -21.32 10.96
C LYS A 339 14.09 -22.41 10.05
N THR A 340 12.81 -22.33 9.70
CA THR A 340 12.17 -23.31 8.82
C THR A 340 12.73 -23.30 7.40
N SER A 341 13.09 -22.14 6.85
CA SER A 341 13.75 -22.06 5.54
C SER A 341 15.13 -22.75 5.54
N ILE A 342 15.89 -22.57 6.61
CA ILE A 342 17.18 -23.22 6.77
C ILE A 342 17.01 -24.74 6.98
N LEU A 343 16.06 -25.16 7.83
CA LEU A 343 15.78 -26.57 8.09
C LEU A 343 15.29 -27.33 6.85
N LYS A 344 14.59 -26.70 5.95
CA LYS A 344 14.19 -27.32 4.67
C LYS A 344 15.39 -27.72 3.80
N ILE A 345 16.51 -27.02 3.95
CA ILE A 345 17.72 -27.27 3.18
C ILE A 345 18.64 -28.20 3.94
N LEU A 346 18.88 -27.97 5.25
CA LEU A 346 19.76 -28.80 6.08
C LEU A 346 19.16 -30.17 6.45
N GLY A 347 17.82 -30.26 6.48
CA GLY A 347 17.12 -31.45 6.98
C GLY A 347 16.83 -31.42 8.49
N LYS A 348 15.91 -32.27 8.91
CA LYS A 348 15.38 -32.28 10.29
C LYS A 348 16.42 -32.62 11.35
N ASN A 349 17.49 -33.35 11.00
CA ASN A 349 18.56 -33.75 11.92
C ASN A 349 19.32 -32.54 12.49
N TYR A 350 19.28 -31.39 11.83
CA TYR A 350 19.95 -30.18 12.29
C TYR A 350 19.07 -29.28 13.20
N LYS A 351 17.91 -29.78 13.64
CA LYS A 351 16.97 -29.00 14.47
C LYS A 351 17.60 -28.54 15.78
N GLU A 352 18.38 -29.41 16.43
CA GLU A 352 19.09 -29.09 17.69
C GLU A 352 20.20 -28.05 17.48
N LEU A 353 20.92 -28.09 16.34
CA LEU A 353 21.92 -27.07 15.99
C LEU A 353 21.33 -25.67 15.82
N LEU A 354 20.06 -25.58 15.44
CA LEU A 354 19.34 -24.30 15.23
C LEU A 354 18.51 -23.88 16.46
N LYS A 355 18.74 -24.51 17.63
CA LYS A 355 18.17 -24.10 18.91
C LYS A 355 19.07 -23.04 19.53
N LEU A 356 18.50 -21.94 20.00
CA LEU A 356 19.25 -20.90 20.72
C LEU A 356 19.22 -21.17 22.21
N ASP A 357 20.38 -21.09 22.86
CA ASP A 357 20.48 -21.07 24.31
C ASP A 357 20.30 -19.62 24.81
N LEU A 358 19.17 -19.38 25.45
CA LEU A 358 18.75 -18.06 25.92
C LEU A 358 19.12 -17.92 27.41
N ALA A 359 20.41 -17.90 27.73
CA ALA A 359 20.87 -17.65 29.08
C ALA A 359 20.41 -16.26 29.57
N ILE A 360 19.66 -16.25 30.68
CA ILE A 360 19.10 -15.03 31.28
C ILE A 360 20.06 -14.54 32.37
N ILE A 361 20.43 -13.26 32.27
CA ILE A 361 21.16 -12.53 33.30
C ILE A 361 20.13 -11.71 34.04
N GLU A 362 20.04 -11.88 35.33
CA GLU A 362 19.15 -11.15 36.24
C GLU A 362 19.97 -10.19 37.12
N THR A 363 19.43 -9.03 37.40
CA THR A 363 20.07 -8.00 38.24
C THR A 363 19.22 -7.75 39.51
N GLU A 364 19.80 -7.18 40.51
CA GLU A 364 19.12 -6.77 41.75
C GLU A 364 18.21 -5.52 41.57
N GLN A 365 18.25 -4.89 40.41
CA GLN A 365 17.39 -3.76 40.06
C GLN A 365 16.03 -4.24 39.58
N PHE A 366 14.98 -3.44 39.84
CA PHE A 366 13.61 -3.75 39.47
C PHE A 366 13.12 -2.83 38.37
N GLY A 367 12.31 -3.40 37.51
CA GLY A 367 11.49 -2.70 36.52
C GLY A 367 10.03 -2.71 36.96
N TYR A 368 9.28 -1.68 36.60
CA TYR A 368 7.93 -1.46 37.11
C TYR A 368 6.91 -1.38 35.98
N LEU A 369 5.74 -1.94 36.22
CA LEU A 369 4.56 -1.76 35.39
C LEU A 369 3.66 -0.71 36.03
N TYR A 370 3.36 0.35 35.32
CA TYR A 370 2.51 1.44 35.81
C TYR A 370 1.14 1.45 35.15
N ASP A 371 0.09 1.71 35.92
CA ASP A 371 -1.17 2.15 35.31
C ASP A 371 -0.98 3.56 34.72
N LYS A 372 -1.13 3.66 33.42
CA LYS A 372 -0.98 4.93 32.68
C LYS A 372 -2.02 6.00 33.05
N LYS A 373 -3.12 5.62 33.74
CA LYS A 373 -4.17 6.56 34.12
C LYS A 373 -4.00 7.08 35.55
N THR A 374 -3.64 6.18 36.45
CA THR A 374 -3.50 6.51 37.90
C THR A 374 -2.06 6.77 38.32
N GLY A 375 -1.06 6.27 37.54
CA GLY A 375 0.35 6.35 37.92
C GLY A 375 0.76 5.32 38.98
N GLU A 376 -0.17 4.45 39.40
CA GLU A 376 0.08 3.42 40.41
C GLU A 376 0.93 2.28 39.84
N ILE A 377 1.76 1.69 40.69
CA ILE A 377 2.56 0.51 40.35
C ILE A 377 1.63 -0.70 40.40
N LEU A 378 1.42 -1.33 39.22
CA LEU A 378 0.62 -2.54 39.08
C LEU A 378 1.45 -3.82 39.28
N GLY A 379 2.76 -3.74 39.17
CA GLY A 379 3.68 -4.86 39.37
C GLY A 379 5.13 -4.47 39.25
N GLU A 380 5.99 -5.28 39.84
CA GLU A 380 7.45 -5.14 39.76
C GLU A 380 8.09 -6.46 39.39
N LYS A 381 9.17 -6.43 38.63
CA LYS A 381 10.00 -7.60 38.27
C LYS A 381 11.46 -7.18 38.26
N SER A 382 12.36 -8.12 38.61
CA SER A 382 13.81 -7.92 38.47
C SER A 382 14.17 -7.59 37.03
N LEU A 383 15.19 -6.78 36.81
CA LEU A 383 15.67 -6.47 35.46
C LEU A 383 16.43 -7.69 34.90
N LYS A 384 15.92 -8.20 33.78
CA LYS A 384 16.42 -9.40 33.10
C LYS A 384 16.92 -9.05 31.69
N CYS A 385 17.94 -9.75 31.24
CA CYS A 385 18.47 -9.60 29.89
C CYS A 385 19.04 -10.94 29.38
N ILE A 386 18.78 -11.29 28.15
CA ILE A 386 19.46 -12.42 27.49
C ILE A 386 20.94 -12.06 27.31
N ASP A 387 21.83 -13.00 27.64
CA ASP A 387 23.28 -12.83 27.46
C ASP A 387 23.63 -12.56 25.99
N SER A 388 24.55 -11.67 25.74
CA SER A 388 25.05 -11.35 24.41
C SER A 388 25.73 -12.53 23.71
N LYS A 389 26.15 -13.55 24.44
CA LYS A 389 26.70 -14.78 23.90
C LYS A 389 25.76 -15.50 22.94
N VAL A 390 24.44 -15.29 23.02
CA VAL A 390 23.46 -15.80 22.08
C VAL A 390 23.79 -15.43 20.61
N GLU A 391 24.45 -14.31 20.37
CA GLU A 391 24.88 -13.88 19.04
C GLU A 391 26.06 -14.70 18.48
N LYS A 392 26.70 -15.52 19.31
CA LYS A 392 27.78 -16.47 18.96
C LYS A 392 27.26 -17.89 18.75
N GLU A 393 25.98 -18.15 19.04
CA GLU A 393 25.37 -19.46 18.81
C GLU A 393 25.37 -19.87 17.33
N PRO A 394 25.44 -21.18 17.02
CA PRO A 394 25.57 -21.71 15.67
C PRO A 394 24.48 -21.18 14.71
N PHE A 395 23.22 -21.14 15.17
CA PHE A 395 22.13 -20.62 14.39
C PHE A 395 22.32 -19.12 14.03
N TYR A 396 22.78 -18.32 14.99
CA TYR A 396 23.02 -16.91 14.77
C TYR A 396 24.17 -16.66 13.80
N GLN A 397 25.25 -17.44 13.93
CA GLN A 397 26.39 -17.39 13.00
C GLN A 397 25.98 -17.77 11.57
N LEU A 398 25.21 -18.86 11.42
CA LEU A 398 24.71 -19.31 10.12
C LEU A 398 23.83 -18.23 9.47
N TRP A 399 22.85 -17.74 10.21
CA TRP A 399 22.01 -16.65 9.73
C TRP A 399 22.83 -15.42 9.36
N HIS A 400 23.77 -15.00 10.22
CA HIS A 400 24.58 -13.82 9.97
C HIS A 400 25.44 -13.96 8.72
N THR A 401 26.01 -15.12 8.48
CA THR A 401 26.80 -15.40 7.28
C THR A 401 25.95 -15.24 6.02
N ILE A 402 24.77 -15.86 5.98
CA ILE A 402 23.84 -15.74 4.85
C ILE A 402 23.32 -14.31 4.68
N TYR A 403 23.03 -13.60 5.78
CA TYR A 403 22.50 -12.24 5.77
C TYR A 403 23.53 -11.19 5.34
N SER A 404 24.80 -11.33 5.76
CA SER A 404 25.81 -10.29 5.61
C SER A 404 26.57 -10.35 4.28
N ILE A 405 26.67 -11.50 3.65
CA ILE A 405 27.42 -11.71 2.41
C ILE A 405 26.46 -11.64 1.22
N ASN A 406 26.59 -10.62 0.41
CA ASN A 406 25.70 -10.39 -0.74
C ASN A 406 26.05 -11.21 -1.99
N ASN A 407 27.29 -11.69 -2.10
CA ASN A 407 27.72 -12.50 -3.23
C ASN A 407 27.47 -13.98 -2.91
N VAL A 408 26.68 -14.65 -3.73
CA VAL A 408 26.28 -16.04 -3.53
C VAL A 408 27.49 -16.97 -3.48
N GLN A 409 28.46 -16.79 -4.36
CA GLN A 409 29.69 -17.63 -4.39
C GLN A 409 30.56 -17.41 -3.16
N GLU A 410 30.74 -16.16 -2.74
CA GLU A 410 31.48 -15.84 -1.50
C GLU A 410 30.75 -16.37 -0.27
N CYS A 411 29.42 -16.30 -0.24
CA CYS A 411 28.59 -16.84 0.81
C CYS A 411 28.70 -18.36 0.88
N SER A 412 28.59 -19.05 -0.24
CA SER A 412 28.77 -20.50 -0.33
C SER A 412 30.17 -20.92 0.15
N ASN A 413 31.23 -20.23 -0.30
CA ASN A 413 32.59 -20.49 0.15
C ASN A 413 32.77 -20.25 1.66
N ALA A 414 32.12 -19.24 2.22
CA ALA A 414 32.15 -18.98 3.66
C ALA A 414 31.43 -20.08 4.45
N LEU A 415 30.28 -20.55 3.97
CA LEU A 415 29.51 -21.64 4.59
C LEU A 415 30.26 -22.98 4.56
N GLN A 416 31.00 -23.28 3.49
CA GLN A 416 31.84 -24.48 3.38
C GLN A 416 33.01 -24.49 4.39
N LYS A 417 33.46 -23.31 4.85
CA LYS A 417 34.46 -23.22 5.93
C LYS A 417 33.95 -23.74 7.29
N GLY A 418 32.63 -23.83 7.41
CA GLY A 418 31.95 -24.40 8.56
C GLY A 418 31.52 -23.40 9.61
N ILE A 419 30.58 -23.84 10.44
CA ILE A 419 30.01 -23.12 11.58
C ILE A 419 30.74 -23.57 12.82
N ILE A 420 31.08 -22.64 13.71
CA ILE A 420 31.72 -22.94 14.99
C ILE A 420 30.66 -23.38 15.98
N VAL A 421 30.81 -24.57 16.51
CA VAL A 421 29.97 -25.14 17.59
C VAL A 421 30.82 -25.29 18.82
N VAL A 422 30.44 -24.61 19.90
CA VAL A 422 31.10 -24.76 21.19
C VAL A 422 30.45 -25.92 21.93
N ARG A 423 31.20 -27.01 22.27
CA ARG A 423 30.71 -28.11 23.11
C ARG A 423 30.61 -27.65 24.55
N LYS A 424 29.49 -27.94 25.22
CA LYS A 424 29.22 -27.53 26.63
C LYS A 424 30.00 -28.36 27.66
N GLU A 425 30.65 -29.43 27.29
CA GLU A 425 31.39 -30.27 28.19
C GLU A 425 32.87 -29.86 28.27
N GLY A 426 33.14 -28.92 29.14
CA GLY A 426 34.30 -28.77 29.97
C GLY A 426 35.71 -28.73 29.37
N LYS A 427 35.94 -28.25 28.18
CA LYS A 427 37.20 -27.69 27.64
C LYS A 427 36.95 -27.02 26.27
N ASN A 428 37.73 -25.99 25.95
CA ASN A 428 37.69 -25.13 24.78
C ASN A 428 37.73 -25.82 23.38
N ASP A 429 36.97 -26.87 23.15
CA ASP A 429 36.93 -27.53 21.86
C ASP A 429 35.85 -26.90 20.97
N GLU A 430 36.28 -25.91 20.24
CA GLU A 430 35.52 -25.36 19.10
C GLU A 430 35.51 -26.38 17.95
N VAL A 431 34.42 -27.06 17.72
CA VAL A 431 34.24 -27.93 16.57
C VAL A 431 33.61 -27.20 15.44
N ARG A 432 34.23 -27.22 14.27
CA ARG A 432 33.61 -26.64 13.06
C ARG A 432 32.79 -27.70 12.33
N VAL A 433 31.48 -27.47 12.24
CA VAL A 433 30.57 -28.28 11.43
C VAL A 433 30.65 -27.78 10.00
N LYS A 434 31.28 -28.53 9.10
CA LYS A 434 31.39 -28.19 7.68
C LYS A 434 30.10 -28.50 6.97
N ILE A 435 29.74 -27.63 6.04
CA ILE A 435 28.59 -27.80 5.16
C ILE A 435 29.11 -28.19 3.78
N ASP A 436 28.52 -29.22 3.17
CA ASP A 436 28.86 -29.61 1.80
C ASP A 436 28.53 -28.52 0.78
N LYS A 437 29.16 -28.61 -0.38
CA LYS A 437 29.05 -27.56 -1.40
C LYS A 437 27.63 -27.36 -1.91
N GLU A 438 26.90 -28.48 -2.13
CA GLU A 438 25.54 -28.41 -2.68
C GLU A 438 24.58 -27.74 -1.69
N THR A 439 24.67 -28.12 -0.43
CA THR A 439 23.88 -27.52 0.65
C THR A 439 24.27 -26.04 0.89
N ALA A 440 25.58 -25.72 0.85
CA ALA A 440 26.07 -24.35 0.97
C ALA A 440 25.58 -23.46 -0.16
N ASP A 441 25.52 -23.95 -1.40
CA ASP A 441 25.00 -23.22 -2.55
C ASP A 441 23.49 -22.94 -2.40
N LYS A 442 22.72 -23.92 -1.91
CA LYS A 442 21.27 -23.76 -1.64
C LYS A 442 21.04 -22.76 -0.50
N LEU A 443 21.82 -22.79 0.58
CA LEU A 443 21.72 -21.83 1.68
C LEU A 443 22.11 -20.42 1.25
N ALA A 444 23.19 -20.27 0.47
CA ALA A 444 23.64 -18.99 -0.06
C ALA A 444 22.63 -18.33 -1.02
N ALA A 445 21.74 -19.11 -1.61
CA ALA A 445 20.66 -18.61 -2.46
C ALA A 445 19.51 -17.98 -1.65
N ILE A 446 19.44 -18.20 -0.33
CA ILE A 446 18.42 -17.58 0.52
C ILE A 446 18.71 -16.08 0.67
N ASP A 447 17.73 -15.25 0.43
CA ASP A 447 17.84 -13.80 0.66
C ASP A 447 17.03 -13.38 1.90
N PHE A 448 17.74 -13.21 3.01
CA PHE A 448 17.15 -12.69 4.25
C PHE A 448 17.00 -11.16 4.28
N CYS A 449 17.58 -10.42 3.34
CA CYS A 449 17.44 -8.97 3.26
C CYS A 449 16.01 -8.54 2.88
N LYS A 450 15.23 -9.43 2.26
CA LYS A 450 13.82 -9.19 1.90
C LYS A 450 12.91 -8.86 3.12
N PHE A 451 13.28 -9.29 4.31
CA PHE A 451 12.48 -9.09 5.51
C PHE A 451 12.52 -7.66 6.06
N ALA A 452 13.40 -6.80 5.52
CA ALA A 452 13.61 -5.44 6.00
C ALA A 452 14.02 -5.36 7.48
N PHE A 453 13.85 -4.20 8.14
CA PHE A 453 14.24 -3.98 9.51
C PHE A 453 13.03 -3.86 10.44
N GLY A 454 13.21 -4.21 11.70
CA GLY A 454 12.26 -3.95 12.78
C GLY A 454 12.35 -2.50 13.30
N ASN A 455 11.72 -2.26 14.43
CA ASN A 455 11.79 -1.01 15.20
C ASN A 455 12.64 -1.13 16.49
N LYS A 456 13.08 -2.34 16.83
CA LYS A 456 13.87 -2.66 18.04
C LYS A 456 15.29 -3.06 17.66
N SER A 457 16.26 -2.71 18.47
CA SER A 457 17.64 -3.23 18.36
C SER A 457 17.75 -4.63 18.97
N ALA A 458 18.81 -5.38 18.65
CA ALA A 458 19.08 -6.67 19.30
C ALA A 458 19.18 -6.49 20.83
N LYS A 459 19.79 -5.41 21.31
CA LYS A 459 19.88 -5.07 22.74
C LYS A 459 18.51 -4.89 23.38
N THR A 460 17.60 -4.13 22.76
CA THR A 460 16.22 -3.98 23.22
C THR A 460 15.50 -5.33 23.25
N ILE A 461 15.65 -6.16 22.21
CA ILE A 461 15.02 -7.47 22.16
C ILE A 461 15.52 -8.36 23.28
N ARG A 462 16.82 -8.39 23.55
CA ARG A 462 17.40 -9.19 24.66
C ARG A 462 16.84 -8.78 26.02
N LYS A 463 16.52 -7.51 26.26
CA LYS A 463 15.94 -7.03 27.52
C LYS A 463 14.45 -7.35 27.67
N ILE A 464 13.69 -7.40 26.58
CA ILE A 464 12.24 -7.66 26.67
C ILE A 464 11.88 -9.13 26.56
N LEU A 465 12.72 -9.93 25.90
CA LEU A 465 12.44 -11.33 25.61
C LEU A 465 12.21 -12.19 26.86
N PRO A 466 12.96 -12.06 27.98
CA PRO A 466 12.69 -12.81 29.20
C PRO A 466 11.25 -12.65 29.73
N TYR A 467 10.74 -11.42 29.76
CA TYR A 467 9.38 -11.14 30.22
C TYR A 467 8.33 -11.71 29.25
N LEU A 468 8.58 -11.61 27.92
CA LEU A 468 7.70 -12.23 26.94
C LEU A 468 7.64 -13.76 27.10
N MET A 469 8.76 -14.40 27.48
CA MET A 469 8.84 -15.85 27.77
C MET A 469 8.10 -16.22 29.08
N GLU A 470 7.98 -15.30 30.01
CA GLU A 470 7.14 -15.43 31.21
C GLU A 470 5.64 -15.26 30.94
N GLY A 471 5.27 -14.92 29.69
CA GLY A 471 3.89 -14.77 29.28
C GLY A 471 3.34 -13.33 29.34
N ASP A 472 4.18 -12.36 29.67
CA ASP A 472 3.77 -10.95 29.68
C ASP A 472 3.45 -10.44 28.27
N LYS A 473 2.48 -9.53 28.16
CA LYS A 473 2.19 -8.87 26.89
C LYS A 473 3.30 -7.89 26.51
N TYR A 474 3.41 -7.59 25.23
CA TYR A 474 4.46 -6.69 24.73
C TYR A 474 4.54 -5.35 25.48
N SER A 475 3.40 -4.76 25.82
CA SER A 475 3.36 -3.50 26.58
C SER A 475 3.91 -3.63 27.99
N GLU A 476 3.63 -4.74 28.66
CA GLU A 476 4.09 -5.06 30.01
C GLU A 476 5.60 -5.37 30.00
N ALA A 477 6.04 -6.22 29.08
CA ALA A 477 7.46 -6.56 28.88
C ALA A 477 8.31 -5.31 28.59
N MET A 478 7.80 -4.35 27.81
CA MET A 478 8.49 -3.08 27.55
C MET A 478 8.60 -2.24 28.81
N SER A 479 7.54 -2.15 29.61
CA SER A 479 7.52 -1.39 30.87
C SER A 479 8.49 -1.98 31.89
N TYR A 480 8.47 -3.30 32.11
CA TYR A 480 9.42 -3.98 33.01
C TYR A 480 10.88 -3.81 32.55
N ALA A 481 11.13 -3.79 31.24
CA ALA A 481 12.46 -3.52 30.69
C ALA A 481 12.89 -2.04 30.75
N GLY A 482 12.07 -1.17 31.33
CA GLY A 482 12.34 0.27 31.51
C GLY A 482 12.12 1.10 30.24
N TYR A 483 11.31 0.62 29.27
CA TYR A 483 11.00 1.37 28.05
C TYR A 483 9.57 1.88 28.04
N ASP A 484 9.39 3.13 27.61
CA ASP A 484 8.08 3.61 27.21
C ASP A 484 7.82 3.24 25.75
N HIS A 485 6.85 2.34 25.50
CA HIS A 485 6.49 1.86 24.18
C HIS A 485 5.40 2.69 23.50
N SER A 486 4.83 3.63 24.20
CA SER A 486 3.66 4.40 23.78
C SER A 486 3.88 5.89 24.01
N ASN A 487 3.82 6.67 22.95
CA ASN A 487 3.82 8.14 23.01
C ASN A 487 2.47 8.69 23.54
N SER A 488 1.66 7.89 24.24
CA SER A 488 0.44 8.35 24.86
C SER A 488 0.78 8.98 26.23
N TRP A 489 0.47 10.24 26.36
CA TRP A 489 0.60 10.94 27.62
C TRP A 489 -0.52 10.56 28.58
N THR A 490 -0.22 10.47 29.87
CA THR A 490 -1.23 10.47 30.92
C THR A 490 -1.95 11.82 30.94
N LYS A 491 -3.09 11.91 31.63
CA LYS A 491 -3.77 13.20 31.77
C LYS A 491 -2.86 14.23 32.45
N ASP A 492 -2.08 13.79 33.44
CA ASP A 492 -1.18 14.65 34.22
C ASP A 492 0.03 15.07 33.38
N ASP A 493 0.65 14.15 32.62
CA ASP A 493 1.72 14.51 31.70
C ASP A 493 1.24 15.51 30.65
N ASN A 494 0.01 15.33 30.17
CA ASN A 494 -0.57 16.23 29.19
C ASN A 494 -0.78 17.64 29.78
N LEU A 495 -1.24 17.73 31.05
CA LEU A 495 -1.45 19.02 31.73
C LEU A 495 -0.15 19.72 32.09
N ARG A 496 0.93 18.98 32.38
CA ARG A 496 2.25 19.53 32.70
C ARG A 496 3.06 20.01 31.49
N ARG A 497 2.60 19.73 30.29
CA ARG A 497 3.32 20.17 29.08
C ARG A 497 3.28 21.69 28.93
N ASP A 498 4.42 22.29 28.62
CA ASP A 498 4.49 23.68 28.19
C ASP A 498 3.87 23.87 26.82
N LEU A 499 2.92 24.80 26.75
CA LEU A 499 2.26 25.14 25.49
C LEU A 499 2.95 26.32 24.82
N LEU A 500 3.24 26.19 23.53
CA LEU A 500 3.73 27.29 22.71
C LEU A 500 2.67 28.39 22.58
N ASP A 501 3.11 29.63 22.43
CA ASP A 501 2.19 30.75 22.17
C ASP A 501 1.61 30.73 20.77
N LYS A 502 2.38 30.31 19.77
CA LYS A 502 1.99 30.13 18.37
C LYS A 502 2.59 28.84 17.82
N LEU A 503 1.91 28.27 16.82
CA LEU A 503 2.42 27.12 16.08
C LEU A 503 3.67 27.49 15.28
N LYS A 504 4.67 26.60 15.28
CA LYS A 504 5.85 26.73 14.42
C LYS A 504 5.52 26.25 13.00
N PRO A 505 6.01 26.92 11.95
CA PRO A 505 5.88 26.42 10.58
C PRO A 505 6.55 25.06 10.44
N ILE A 506 5.96 24.19 9.63
CA ILE A 506 6.53 22.89 9.31
C ILE A 506 7.71 23.12 8.33
N GLU A 507 8.86 22.56 8.66
CA GLU A 507 10.07 22.72 7.86
C GLU A 507 9.88 22.16 6.45
N LYS A 508 10.45 22.85 5.47
CA LYS A 508 10.35 22.48 4.05
C LYS A 508 11.01 21.11 3.80
N ASN A 509 10.28 20.21 3.18
CA ASN A 509 10.65 18.82 2.87
C ASN A 509 10.80 17.92 4.12
N SER A 510 10.24 18.28 5.26
CA SER A 510 10.18 17.43 6.44
C SER A 510 9.15 16.32 6.30
N LEU A 511 8.12 16.53 5.50
CA LEU A 511 7.09 15.53 5.25
C LEU A 511 7.29 14.80 3.92
N ARG A 512 6.84 13.55 3.87
CA ARG A 512 6.94 12.71 2.67
C ARG A 512 6.17 13.28 1.47
N GLN A 513 5.06 13.97 1.74
CA GLN A 513 4.16 14.54 0.74
C GLN A 513 4.18 16.08 0.81
N PRO A 514 4.71 16.77 -0.21
CA PRO A 514 4.78 18.23 -0.22
C PRO A 514 3.41 18.92 -0.15
N ILE A 515 2.37 18.29 -0.69
CA ILE A 515 1.00 18.83 -0.65
C ILE A 515 0.46 18.79 0.79
N VAL A 516 0.70 17.70 1.53
CA VAL A 516 0.36 17.61 2.94
C VAL A 516 1.09 18.69 3.76
N GLU A 517 2.37 18.92 3.47
CA GLU A 517 3.16 19.99 4.08
C GLU A 517 2.54 21.38 3.79
N LYS A 518 2.09 21.62 2.54
CA LYS A 518 1.40 22.84 2.15
C LYS A 518 0.08 23.02 2.92
N ILE A 519 -0.75 21.96 3.00
CA ILE A 519 -2.02 21.97 3.75
C ILE A 519 -1.78 22.28 5.23
N LEU A 520 -0.84 21.60 5.87
CA LEU A 520 -0.54 21.80 7.28
C LEU A 520 0.07 23.17 7.57
N ASN A 521 0.90 23.74 6.67
CA ASN A 521 1.38 25.12 6.81
C ASN A 521 0.26 26.14 6.64
N GLN A 522 -0.72 25.90 5.75
CA GLN A 522 -1.91 26.74 5.69
C GLN A 522 -2.76 26.64 6.96
N MET A 523 -2.88 25.43 7.55
CA MET A 523 -3.50 25.25 8.89
C MET A 523 -2.75 26.05 9.96
N VAL A 524 -1.43 25.99 9.99
CA VAL A 524 -0.61 26.76 10.94
C VAL A 524 -0.89 28.27 10.81
N ASN A 525 -0.95 28.79 9.57
CA ASN A 525 -1.26 30.20 9.33
C ASN A 525 -2.67 30.58 9.83
N VAL A 526 -3.67 29.75 9.53
CA VAL A 526 -5.05 29.98 9.99
C VAL A 526 -5.14 29.95 11.50
N VAL A 527 -4.56 28.93 12.14
CA VAL A 527 -4.59 28.77 13.60
C VAL A 527 -3.86 29.91 14.30
N ASN A 528 -2.70 30.33 13.80
CA ASN A 528 -1.95 31.45 14.38
C ASN A 528 -2.73 32.78 14.26
N ALA A 529 -3.39 33.02 13.15
CA ALA A 529 -4.27 34.19 12.98
C ALA A 529 -5.48 34.15 13.94
N ILE A 530 -6.03 32.96 14.18
CA ILE A 530 -7.12 32.78 15.14
C ILE A 530 -6.63 33.04 16.59
N ILE A 531 -5.45 32.49 16.94
CA ILE A 531 -4.84 32.73 18.26
C ILE A 531 -4.62 34.22 18.50
N GLU A 532 -4.12 34.94 17.51
CA GLU A 532 -3.86 36.36 17.61
C GLU A 532 -5.13 37.19 17.82
N LYS A 533 -6.22 36.81 17.18
CA LYS A 533 -7.48 37.56 17.24
C LYS A 533 -8.39 37.15 18.38
N TYR A 534 -8.45 35.88 18.74
CA TYR A 534 -9.44 35.31 19.66
C TYR A 534 -8.85 34.64 20.90
N GLY A 535 -7.51 34.57 21.00
CA GLY A 535 -6.81 33.87 22.08
C GLY A 535 -6.70 32.37 21.87
N LYS A 536 -6.06 31.66 22.83
CA LYS A 536 -5.89 30.19 22.78
C LYS A 536 -7.20 29.46 23.13
N PRO A 537 -7.47 28.28 22.58
CA PRO A 537 -8.65 27.48 22.88
C PRO A 537 -8.40 26.60 24.12
N ASP A 538 -9.48 26.24 24.80
CA ASP A 538 -9.48 25.20 25.83
C ASP A 538 -9.50 23.79 25.20
N GLU A 539 -10.08 23.69 23.99
CA GLU A 539 -10.23 22.44 23.28
C GLU A 539 -10.23 22.65 21.75
N ILE A 540 -9.54 21.78 21.01
CA ILE A 540 -9.57 21.73 19.56
C ILE A 540 -10.14 20.37 19.10
N ARG A 541 -11.11 20.43 18.20
CA ARG A 541 -11.74 19.26 17.56
C ARG A 541 -11.41 19.27 16.09
N ILE A 542 -10.93 18.13 15.57
CA ILE A 542 -10.58 17.99 14.15
C ILE A 542 -11.36 16.84 13.53
N GLU A 543 -11.60 16.88 12.22
CA GLU A 543 -12.14 15.74 11.51
C GLU A 543 -11.04 14.77 11.09
N LEU A 544 -11.28 13.47 11.33
CA LEU A 544 -10.50 12.35 10.79
C LEU A 544 -11.33 11.61 9.77
N ALA A 545 -10.77 11.36 8.60
CA ALA A 545 -11.36 10.42 7.66
C ALA A 545 -11.32 8.98 8.25
N ARG A 546 -12.29 8.66 9.09
CA ARG A 546 -12.53 7.32 9.64
C ARG A 546 -13.91 6.86 9.21
N GLU A 547 -13.98 5.62 8.70
CA GLU A 547 -15.25 4.96 8.55
C GLU A 547 -15.79 4.54 9.94
N LEU A 548 -17.11 4.64 10.12
CA LEU A 548 -17.77 4.04 11.27
C LEU A 548 -17.55 2.52 11.23
N LYS A 549 -17.51 1.87 12.40
CA LYS A 549 -17.45 0.41 12.46
C LYS A 549 -18.66 -0.17 11.73
N GLN A 550 -18.39 -1.02 10.74
CA GLN A 550 -19.45 -1.73 10.02
C GLN A 550 -20.27 -2.58 10.98
N SER A 551 -21.56 -2.67 10.75
CA SER A 551 -22.46 -3.55 11.51
C SER A 551 -21.99 -5.01 11.38
N ARG A 552 -22.42 -5.87 12.30
CA ARG A 552 -22.12 -7.32 12.25
C ARG A 552 -22.60 -7.94 10.95
N ASP A 553 -23.78 -7.54 10.48
CA ASP A 553 -24.38 -8.10 9.26
C ASP A 553 -23.69 -7.60 7.99
N GLU A 554 -23.28 -6.34 7.93
CA GLU A 554 -22.43 -5.81 6.84
C GLU A 554 -21.09 -6.54 6.77
N ARG A 555 -20.46 -6.81 7.93
CA ARG A 555 -19.21 -7.60 7.97
C ARG A 555 -19.43 -9.03 7.52
N ASN A 556 -20.47 -9.68 8.00
CA ASN A 556 -20.80 -11.05 7.59
C ASN A 556 -21.12 -11.12 6.10
N SER A 557 -21.86 -10.16 5.55
CA SER A 557 -22.16 -10.10 4.12
C SER A 557 -20.91 -9.83 3.27
N ALA A 558 -19.99 -9.00 3.75
CA ALA A 558 -18.70 -8.76 3.09
C ALA A 558 -17.80 -10.01 3.12
N ASP A 559 -17.75 -10.72 4.25
CA ASP A 559 -16.99 -11.96 4.41
C ASP A 559 -17.57 -13.08 3.53
N LEU A 560 -18.90 -13.20 3.44
CA LEU A 560 -19.58 -14.13 2.52
C LEU A 560 -19.28 -13.81 1.04
N LYS A 561 -19.35 -12.53 0.65
CA LYS A 561 -18.97 -12.09 -0.70
C LYS A 561 -17.51 -12.40 -1.02
N MET A 562 -16.62 -12.19 -0.05
CA MET A 562 -15.20 -12.48 -0.22
C MET A 562 -14.92 -13.97 -0.35
N SER A 563 -15.54 -14.81 0.48
CA SER A 563 -15.44 -16.26 0.42
C SER A 563 -16.02 -16.84 -0.88
N LYS A 564 -17.17 -16.32 -1.34
CA LYS A 564 -17.74 -16.69 -2.64
C LYS A 564 -16.78 -16.36 -3.78
N ARG A 565 -16.21 -15.15 -3.77
CA ARG A 565 -15.25 -14.70 -4.79
C ARG A 565 -13.96 -15.51 -4.79
N GLN A 566 -13.53 -15.99 -3.63
CA GLN A 566 -12.36 -16.87 -3.51
C GLN A 566 -12.65 -18.23 -4.13
N ARG A 567 -13.79 -18.87 -3.83
CA ARG A 567 -14.22 -20.13 -4.46
C ARG A 567 -14.34 -20.02 -5.99
N GLU A 568 -14.92 -18.93 -6.48
CA GLU A 568 -14.98 -18.66 -7.92
C GLU A 568 -13.59 -18.54 -8.53
N ASN A 569 -12.63 -17.90 -7.85
CA ASN A 569 -11.24 -17.84 -8.32
C ASN A 569 -10.57 -19.21 -8.37
N GLU A 570 -10.84 -20.08 -7.39
CA GLU A 570 -10.30 -21.45 -7.37
C GLU A 570 -10.86 -22.29 -8.53
N ILE A 571 -12.15 -22.17 -8.80
CA ILE A 571 -12.79 -22.85 -9.96
C ILE A 571 -12.17 -22.35 -11.28
N ILE A 572 -11.99 -21.04 -11.44
CA ILE A 572 -11.36 -20.46 -12.62
C ILE A 572 -9.90 -20.91 -12.74
N ALA A 573 -9.17 -20.97 -11.62
CA ALA A 573 -7.79 -21.43 -11.60
C ALA A 573 -7.66 -22.86 -12.12
N ASN A 574 -8.49 -23.77 -11.65
CA ASN A 574 -8.53 -25.16 -12.09
C ASN A 574 -8.86 -25.26 -13.60
N ARG A 575 -9.84 -24.50 -14.08
CA ARG A 575 -10.16 -24.47 -15.52
C ARG A 575 -9.01 -23.91 -16.37
N LEU A 576 -8.32 -22.87 -15.90
CA LEU A 576 -7.14 -22.35 -16.60
C LEU A 576 -6.02 -23.39 -16.69
N GLU A 577 -5.83 -24.19 -15.65
CA GLU A 577 -4.85 -25.29 -15.64
C GLU A 577 -5.25 -26.41 -16.63
N GLU A 578 -6.54 -26.74 -16.75
CA GLU A 578 -7.06 -27.67 -17.76
C GLU A 578 -6.75 -27.22 -19.20
N TYR A 579 -6.72 -25.91 -19.46
CA TYR A 579 -6.30 -25.32 -20.75
C TYR A 579 -4.77 -25.10 -20.85
N GLY A 580 -3.97 -25.63 -19.92
CA GLY A 580 -2.52 -25.47 -19.90
C GLY A 580 -2.05 -24.04 -19.57
N LEU A 581 -2.94 -23.21 -19.01
CA LEU A 581 -2.67 -21.81 -18.68
C LEU A 581 -2.44 -21.65 -17.17
N ARG A 582 -1.43 -20.87 -16.83
CA ARG A 582 -1.19 -20.55 -15.41
C ARG A 582 -2.32 -19.67 -14.86
N ALA A 583 -2.77 -19.95 -13.63
CA ALA A 583 -3.78 -19.19 -12.92
C ALA A 583 -3.23 -17.84 -12.38
N THR A 584 -2.73 -17.00 -13.28
CA THR A 584 -2.28 -15.65 -12.92
C THR A 584 -3.49 -14.74 -12.66
N ARG A 585 -3.28 -13.67 -11.86
CA ARG A 585 -4.34 -12.67 -11.63
C ARG A 585 -4.88 -12.10 -12.96
N ASN A 586 -4.02 -11.89 -13.94
CA ASN A 586 -4.42 -11.35 -15.24
C ASN A 586 -5.27 -12.37 -16.03
N ASN A 587 -4.90 -13.64 -16.03
CA ASN A 587 -5.63 -14.69 -16.71
C ASN A 587 -6.99 -14.93 -16.01
N ILE A 588 -7.05 -14.88 -14.69
CA ILE A 588 -8.33 -14.95 -13.94
C ILE A 588 -9.24 -13.77 -14.32
N VAL A 589 -8.69 -12.55 -14.42
CA VAL A 589 -9.47 -11.38 -14.85
C VAL A 589 -9.94 -11.51 -16.28
N LYS A 590 -9.07 -11.93 -17.20
CA LYS A 590 -9.44 -12.17 -18.61
C LYS A 590 -10.55 -13.22 -18.74
N TRP A 591 -10.40 -14.34 -18.02
CA TRP A 591 -11.40 -15.40 -17.99
C TRP A 591 -12.76 -14.91 -17.50
N ARG A 592 -12.79 -14.16 -16.39
CA ARG A 592 -14.03 -13.57 -15.88
C ARG A 592 -14.68 -12.60 -16.84
N LEU A 593 -13.88 -11.72 -17.47
CA LEU A 593 -14.39 -10.78 -18.45
C LEU A 593 -14.89 -11.49 -19.70
N TYR A 594 -14.25 -12.60 -20.10
CA TYR A 594 -14.72 -13.43 -21.19
C TYR A 594 -16.05 -14.11 -20.83
N GLN A 595 -16.13 -14.78 -19.67
CA GLN A 595 -17.39 -15.39 -19.20
C GLN A 595 -18.53 -14.38 -19.03
N GLU A 596 -18.21 -13.13 -18.70
CA GLU A 596 -19.21 -12.06 -18.57
C GLU A 596 -19.85 -11.69 -19.91
N ILE A 597 -19.14 -11.86 -21.02
CA ILE A 597 -19.62 -11.55 -22.37
C ILE A 597 -19.93 -12.81 -23.22
N ASP A 598 -19.57 -13.99 -22.75
CA ASP A 598 -19.85 -15.28 -23.35
C ASP A 598 -20.96 -16.00 -22.58
N ASN A 599 -22.21 -15.60 -22.81
CA ASN A 599 -23.34 -16.23 -22.17
C ASN A 599 -23.86 -17.37 -23.06
N GLN A 600 -23.58 -18.63 -22.70
CA GLN A 600 -23.94 -19.83 -23.46
C GLN A 600 -25.44 -19.96 -23.74
N ASP A 601 -26.30 -19.32 -22.94
CA ASP A 601 -27.77 -19.33 -23.13
C ASP A 601 -28.26 -18.26 -24.08
N SER A 602 -27.40 -17.35 -24.54
CA SER A 602 -27.72 -16.33 -25.52
C SER A 602 -27.03 -16.62 -26.84
N LYS A 603 -27.71 -16.45 -27.96
CA LYS A 603 -27.10 -16.51 -29.28
C LYS A 603 -26.04 -15.41 -29.55
N LEU A 604 -25.69 -14.63 -28.56
CA LEU A 604 -24.62 -13.64 -28.61
C LEU A 604 -23.31 -14.31 -28.18
N ASN A 605 -22.43 -14.59 -29.16
CA ASN A 605 -21.04 -14.94 -28.88
C ASN A 605 -20.35 -13.79 -28.11
N ALA A 606 -19.24 -14.11 -27.41
CA ALA A 606 -18.38 -13.09 -26.83
C ALA A 606 -18.02 -12.05 -27.91
N ILE A 607 -18.33 -10.78 -27.67
CA ILE A 607 -18.15 -9.71 -28.65
C ILE A 607 -17.36 -8.54 -28.08
N CYS A 608 -16.59 -7.88 -28.93
CA CYS A 608 -16.00 -6.61 -28.60
C CYS A 608 -17.09 -5.54 -28.48
N VAL A 609 -17.21 -4.90 -27.32
CA VAL A 609 -18.24 -3.89 -27.05
C VAL A 609 -18.17 -2.73 -28.03
N TYR A 610 -16.98 -2.37 -28.51
CA TYR A 610 -16.76 -1.24 -29.42
C TYR A 610 -17.14 -1.54 -30.89
N CYS A 611 -16.51 -2.51 -31.51
CA CYS A 611 -16.73 -2.80 -32.93
C CYS A 611 -17.80 -3.87 -33.21
N GLY A 612 -18.28 -4.58 -32.17
CA GLY A 612 -19.28 -5.64 -32.34
C GLY A 612 -18.77 -6.95 -32.93
N GLN A 613 -17.48 -7.05 -33.27
CA GLN A 613 -16.90 -8.27 -33.83
C GLN A 613 -16.68 -9.32 -32.73
N PRO A 614 -16.78 -10.63 -33.09
CA PRO A 614 -16.62 -11.71 -32.12
C PRO A 614 -15.19 -11.76 -31.54
N ILE A 615 -15.09 -12.22 -30.29
CA ILE A 615 -13.84 -12.53 -29.59
C ILE A 615 -13.88 -14.01 -29.24
N SER A 616 -12.97 -14.81 -29.77
CA SER A 616 -12.87 -16.22 -29.41
C SER A 616 -12.14 -16.39 -28.07
N LEU A 617 -12.38 -17.51 -27.36
CA LEU A 617 -11.69 -17.82 -26.11
C LEU A 617 -10.16 -17.88 -26.30
N THR A 618 -9.73 -18.45 -27.41
CA THR A 618 -8.30 -18.57 -27.75
C THR A 618 -7.66 -17.19 -27.94
N GLU A 619 -8.31 -16.27 -28.62
CA GLU A 619 -7.84 -14.89 -28.81
C GLU A 619 -7.83 -14.13 -27.49
N ALA A 620 -8.85 -14.28 -26.66
CA ALA A 620 -8.92 -13.65 -25.35
C ALA A 620 -7.81 -14.11 -24.41
N MET A 621 -7.50 -15.40 -24.40
CA MET A 621 -6.57 -15.99 -23.43
C MET A 621 -5.13 -16.07 -23.93
N LEU A 622 -4.91 -16.50 -25.15
CA LEU A 622 -3.61 -16.78 -25.76
C LEU A 622 -3.22 -15.75 -26.83
N GLY A 623 -4.21 -15.13 -27.48
CA GLY A 623 -4.01 -14.19 -28.57
C GLY A 623 -3.38 -12.87 -28.14
N ARG A 624 -2.76 -12.20 -29.11
CA ARG A 624 -2.17 -10.87 -28.97
C ARG A 624 -3.13 -9.76 -29.41
N GLU A 625 -4.31 -10.14 -29.89
CA GLU A 625 -5.29 -9.27 -30.53
C GLU A 625 -6.31 -8.67 -29.54
N VAL A 626 -6.42 -9.24 -28.34
CA VAL A 626 -7.41 -8.83 -27.34
C VAL A 626 -6.72 -8.34 -26.05
N ASP A 627 -7.13 -7.16 -25.61
CA ASP A 627 -6.64 -6.53 -24.38
C ASP A 627 -7.74 -6.44 -23.30
N VAL A 628 -7.32 -6.42 -22.02
CA VAL A 628 -8.18 -5.97 -20.90
C VAL A 628 -8.15 -4.45 -20.88
N GLU A 629 -9.24 -3.85 -21.25
CA GLU A 629 -9.38 -2.42 -21.44
C GLU A 629 -10.13 -1.76 -20.27
N HIS A 630 -9.78 -0.53 -19.91
CA HIS A 630 -10.49 0.28 -18.92
C HIS A 630 -11.51 1.19 -19.62
N ILE A 631 -12.79 0.93 -19.37
CA ILE A 631 -13.94 1.65 -19.96
C ILE A 631 -13.77 3.17 -19.77
N ILE A 632 -13.48 3.59 -18.56
CA ILE A 632 -13.00 4.93 -18.23
C ILE A 632 -11.50 4.82 -17.94
N PRO A 633 -10.64 5.53 -18.67
CA PRO A 633 -9.19 5.46 -18.49
C PRO A 633 -8.74 5.76 -17.05
N LYS A 634 -7.69 5.09 -16.61
CA LYS A 634 -7.11 5.31 -15.27
C LYS A 634 -6.59 6.73 -15.04
N SER A 635 -6.25 7.44 -16.10
CA SER A 635 -5.88 8.86 -16.05
C SER A 635 -7.04 9.76 -15.63
N LYS A 636 -8.29 9.37 -15.95
CA LYS A 636 -9.50 10.12 -15.66
C LYS A 636 -10.22 9.63 -14.40
N LEU A 637 -10.29 8.31 -14.20
CA LEU A 637 -10.86 7.67 -13.01
C LEU A 637 -9.97 6.53 -12.55
N PHE A 638 -9.36 6.63 -11.37
CA PHE A 638 -8.50 5.57 -10.82
C PHE A 638 -9.33 4.40 -10.28
N ASP A 639 -10.13 3.79 -11.14
CA ASP A 639 -10.95 2.63 -10.84
C ASP A 639 -10.42 1.38 -11.56
N ASP A 640 -9.85 0.45 -10.78
CA ASP A 640 -9.35 -0.85 -11.27
C ASP A 640 -10.36 -2.00 -11.05
N SER A 641 -11.62 -1.66 -10.72
CA SER A 641 -12.67 -2.65 -10.50
C SER A 641 -13.06 -3.38 -11.80
N GLN A 642 -13.64 -4.57 -11.66
CA GLN A 642 -14.15 -5.35 -12.81
C GLN A 642 -15.26 -4.58 -13.56
N SER A 643 -16.04 -3.74 -12.86
CA SER A 643 -17.07 -2.91 -13.49
C SER A 643 -16.51 -1.81 -14.39
N ASN A 644 -15.21 -1.49 -14.29
CA ASN A 644 -14.52 -0.55 -15.18
C ASN A 644 -13.62 -1.25 -16.19
N LYS A 645 -13.78 -2.55 -16.43
CA LYS A 645 -12.97 -3.34 -17.35
C LYS A 645 -13.85 -4.10 -18.32
N THR A 646 -13.35 -4.23 -19.57
CA THR A 646 -13.96 -5.08 -20.59
C THR A 646 -12.88 -5.73 -21.43
N LEU A 647 -13.21 -6.73 -22.24
CA LEU A 647 -12.36 -7.23 -23.31
C LEU A 647 -12.63 -6.44 -24.58
N ALA A 648 -11.59 -6.00 -25.23
CA ALA A 648 -11.67 -5.31 -26.50
C ALA A 648 -10.52 -5.72 -27.41
N HIS A 649 -10.74 -5.64 -28.73
CA HIS A 649 -9.65 -5.82 -29.68
C HIS A 649 -8.58 -4.74 -29.43
N ARG A 650 -7.33 -5.12 -29.56
CA ARG A 650 -6.19 -4.22 -29.38
C ARG A 650 -6.26 -2.98 -30.25
N HIS A 651 -6.74 -3.12 -31.49
CA HIS A 651 -6.95 -2.00 -32.38
C HIS A 651 -7.99 -1.02 -31.81
N CYS A 652 -9.13 -1.52 -31.31
CA CYS A 652 -10.16 -0.68 -30.68
C CYS A 652 -9.63 0.04 -29.44
N ASN A 653 -8.89 -0.69 -28.59
CA ASN A 653 -8.28 -0.14 -27.37
C ASN A 653 -7.24 0.94 -27.69
N SER A 654 -6.34 0.69 -28.66
CA SER A 654 -5.32 1.66 -29.04
C SER A 654 -5.88 2.89 -29.73
N THR A 655 -6.96 2.76 -30.51
CA THR A 655 -7.65 3.89 -31.16
C THR A 655 -8.43 4.72 -30.14
N LYS A 656 -9.05 4.08 -29.14
CA LYS A 656 -9.73 4.76 -28.04
C LYS A 656 -8.77 5.63 -27.21
N GLY A 657 -7.56 5.13 -26.96
CA GLY A 657 -6.55 5.86 -26.20
C GLY A 657 -7.06 6.31 -24.82
N ASP A 658 -6.99 7.59 -24.53
CA ASP A 658 -7.33 8.19 -23.23
C ASP A 658 -8.77 8.77 -23.19
N MET A 659 -9.62 8.43 -24.16
CA MET A 659 -11.04 8.83 -24.17
C MET A 659 -11.89 7.86 -23.33
N THR A 660 -13.05 8.34 -22.82
CA THR A 660 -14.04 7.41 -22.26
C THR A 660 -14.63 6.53 -23.39
N ALA A 661 -15.24 5.40 -23.03
CA ALA A 661 -15.90 4.55 -24.03
C ALA A 661 -16.95 5.28 -24.85
N TYR A 662 -17.76 6.11 -24.18
CA TYR A 662 -18.81 6.93 -24.79
C TYR A 662 -18.24 7.97 -25.75
N ASP A 663 -17.26 8.75 -25.30
CA ASP A 663 -16.66 9.82 -26.12
C ASP A 663 -15.91 9.24 -27.33
N PHE A 664 -15.22 8.13 -27.16
CA PHE A 664 -14.60 7.40 -28.27
C PHE A 664 -15.62 7.00 -29.34
N MET A 665 -16.71 6.36 -28.91
CA MET A 665 -17.74 5.92 -29.88
C MET A 665 -18.46 7.09 -30.54
N LYS A 666 -18.59 8.23 -29.84
CA LYS A 666 -19.14 9.46 -30.38
C LYS A 666 -18.29 10.08 -31.51
N THR A 667 -16.99 9.76 -31.59
CA THR A 667 -16.11 10.17 -32.70
C THR A 667 -16.34 9.35 -33.98
N LYS A 668 -17.07 8.27 -33.90
CA LYS A 668 -17.39 7.39 -35.03
C LYS A 668 -18.63 7.89 -35.78
N SER A 669 -19.01 7.18 -36.83
CA SER A 669 -20.26 7.50 -37.57
C SER A 669 -21.47 7.39 -36.62
N LYS A 670 -22.52 8.15 -36.92
CA LYS A 670 -23.78 8.12 -36.13
C LYS A 670 -24.34 6.69 -36.05
N GLN A 671 -24.26 5.93 -37.13
CA GLN A 671 -24.75 4.56 -37.18
C GLN A 671 -23.93 3.63 -36.27
N GLU A 672 -22.60 3.75 -36.26
CA GLU A 672 -21.73 2.96 -35.34
C GLU A 672 -21.97 3.31 -33.88
N PHE A 673 -22.24 4.57 -33.59
CA PHE A 673 -22.59 5.03 -32.25
C PHE A 673 -23.94 4.47 -31.80
N ASP A 674 -24.96 4.56 -32.64
CA ASP A 674 -26.31 4.05 -32.32
C ASP A 674 -26.25 2.50 -32.11
N ASN A 675 -25.54 1.78 -32.97
CA ASN A 675 -25.29 0.34 -32.82
C ASN A 675 -24.54 0.00 -31.52
N TYR A 676 -23.62 0.84 -31.08
CA TYR A 676 -22.92 0.68 -29.81
C TYR A 676 -23.86 0.83 -28.61
N VAL A 677 -24.68 1.89 -28.61
CA VAL A 677 -25.66 2.16 -27.55
C VAL A 677 -26.68 1.03 -27.45
N GLU A 678 -27.19 0.55 -28.61
CA GLU A 678 -28.11 -0.59 -28.66
C GLU A 678 -27.44 -1.87 -28.11
N ARG A 679 -26.18 -2.15 -28.51
CA ARG A 679 -25.41 -3.30 -28.02
C ARG A 679 -25.24 -3.28 -26.52
N VAL A 680 -24.85 -2.13 -25.94
CA VAL A 680 -24.73 -1.95 -24.49
C VAL A 680 -26.08 -2.14 -23.81
N GLY A 681 -27.16 -1.66 -24.40
CA GLY A 681 -28.53 -1.84 -23.92
C GLY A 681 -28.94 -3.31 -23.92
N LEU A 682 -28.65 -4.04 -24.98
CA LEU A 682 -28.92 -5.49 -25.10
C LEU A 682 -28.12 -6.31 -24.08
N LEU A 683 -26.82 -6.01 -23.89
CA LEU A 683 -25.99 -6.67 -22.88
C LEU A 683 -26.52 -6.45 -21.45
N TYR A 684 -27.07 -5.29 -21.18
CA TYR A 684 -27.67 -4.99 -19.90
C TYR A 684 -29.06 -5.65 -19.72
N SER A 685 -29.93 -5.58 -20.71
CA SER A 685 -31.28 -6.19 -20.64
C SER A 685 -31.24 -7.71 -20.46
N LYS A 686 -30.24 -8.36 -21.06
CA LYS A 686 -29.94 -9.80 -20.88
C LYS A 686 -29.18 -10.11 -19.58
N LYS A 687 -28.94 -9.14 -18.70
CA LYS A 687 -28.20 -9.28 -17.44
C LYS A 687 -26.75 -9.78 -17.59
N ILE A 688 -26.15 -9.63 -18.77
CA ILE A 688 -24.76 -10.01 -19.05
C ILE A 688 -23.83 -9.05 -18.34
N ILE A 689 -24.10 -7.75 -18.38
CA ILE A 689 -23.35 -6.72 -17.68
C ILE A 689 -24.16 -6.09 -16.54
N SER A 690 -23.47 -5.66 -15.50
CA SER A 690 -24.08 -4.96 -14.37
C SER A 690 -24.55 -3.55 -14.73
N LYS A 691 -25.50 -2.99 -13.97
CA LYS A 691 -25.95 -1.59 -14.11
C LYS A 691 -24.76 -0.63 -14.06
N THR A 692 -23.87 -0.81 -13.08
CA THR A 692 -22.67 0.03 -12.91
C THR A 692 -21.75 -0.01 -14.13
N LYS A 693 -21.61 -1.16 -14.78
CA LYS A 693 -20.79 -1.30 -16.00
C LYS A 693 -21.44 -0.64 -17.19
N ARG A 694 -22.76 -0.81 -17.36
CA ARG A 694 -23.55 -0.10 -18.39
C ARG A 694 -23.40 1.40 -18.24
N ASP A 695 -23.59 1.92 -17.03
CA ASP A 695 -23.54 3.35 -16.76
C ASP A 695 -22.14 3.92 -17.08
N LYS A 696 -21.07 3.16 -16.81
CA LYS A 696 -19.70 3.56 -17.19
C LYS A 696 -19.44 3.50 -18.71
N LEU A 697 -20.01 2.51 -19.41
CA LEU A 697 -19.91 2.43 -20.87
C LEU A 697 -20.58 3.62 -21.57
N LEU A 698 -21.67 4.13 -20.99
CA LEU A 698 -22.43 5.27 -21.50
C LEU A 698 -22.06 6.61 -20.85
N MET A 699 -20.98 6.67 -20.07
CA MET A 699 -20.57 7.87 -19.32
C MET A 699 -19.60 8.71 -20.16
N SER A 700 -19.98 9.95 -20.41
CA SER A 700 -19.10 10.98 -20.99
C SER A 700 -18.13 11.51 -19.93
N GLU A 701 -17.04 12.15 -20.37
CA GLU A 701 -15.98 12.68 -19.50
C GLU A 701 -16.49 13.70 -18.48
N ASP A 702 -17.40 14.58 -18.91
CA ASP A 702 -18.03 15.62 -18.09
C ASP A 702 -18.87 15.08 -16.93
N LYS A 703 -19.35 13.82 -17.05
CA LYS A 703 -20.17 13.14 -16.03
C LYS A 703 -19.38 12.22 -15.10
N ILE A 704 -18.06 12.17 -15.22
CA ILE A 704 -17.24 11.35 -14.32
C ILE A 704 -17.31 11.92 -12.90
N PRO A 705 -17.84 11.17 -11.91
CA PRO A 705 -17.89 11.66 -10.54
C PRO A 705 -16.48 11.82 -9.97
N ASP A 706 -16.24 12.90 -9.24
CA ASP A 706 -15.05 13.05 -8.41
C ASP A 706 -15.10 12.10 -7.22
N ASN A 707 -14.90 10.81 -7.46
CA ASN A 707 -14.99 9.80 -6.43
C ASN A 707 -13.78 9.83 -5.48
N PHE A 708 -14.08 9.75 -4.19
CA PHE A 708 -13.12 9.59 -3.11
C PHE A 708 -12.43 8.22 -3.23
N ILE A 709 -11.12 8.18 -3.43
CA ILE A 709 -10.32 6.96 -3.62
C ILE A 709 -9.77 6.50 -2.27
N ASP A 710 -9.63 5.20 -2.03
CA ASP A 710 -8.97 4.60 -0.83
C ASP A 710 -7.61 5.24 -0.48
N ARG A 711 -6.91 5.79 -1.47
CA ARG A 711 -5.67 6.51 -1.28
C ARG A 711 -5.88 7.88 -0.66
N GLN A 712 -6.92 8.61 -1.06
CA GLN A 712 -7.28 9.90 -0.46
C GLN A 712 -7.69 9.73 1.00
N LEU A 713 -8.39 8.64 1.32
CA LEU A 713 -8.73 8.29 2.69
C LEU A 713 -7.47 8.12 3.57
N ARG A 714 -6.45 7.41 3.08
CA ARG A 714 -5.17 7.23 3.79
C ARG A 714 -4.38 8.53 3.92
N GLU A 715 -4.39 9.36 2.89
CA GLU A 715 -3.72 10.66 2.92
C GLU A 715 -4.44 11.64 3.85
N SER A 716 -5.76 11.66 3.86
CA SER A 716 -6.56 12.46 4.81
C SER A 716 -6.34 12.00 6.26
N GLN A 717 -6.22 10.69 6.51
CA GLN A 717 -5.85 10.17 7.83
C GLN A 717 -4.45 10.60 8.26
N TYR A 718 -3.51 10.65 7.32
CA TYR A 718 -2.15 11.12 7.60
C TYR A 718 -2.13 12.62 7.89
N ILE A 719 -2.85 13.44 7.11
CA ILE A 719 -3.01 14.89 7.34
C ILE A 719 -3.55 15.13 8.74
N ALA A 720 -4.65 14.49 9.10
CA ALA A 720 -5.31 14.71 10.38
C ALA A 720 -4.47 14.23 11.58
N ARG A 721 -3.70 13.12 11.44
CA ARG A 721 -2.76 12.69 12.46
C ARG A 721 -1.66 13.72 12.69
N LYS A 722 -1.05 14.21 11.60
CA LYS A 722 0.00 15.22 11.68
C LYS A 722 -0.55 16.58 12.17
N ALA A 723 -1.74 16.95 11.76
CA ALA A 723 -2.41 18.13 12.28
C ALA A 723 -2.60 18.04 13.80
N ARG A 724 -3.06 16.89 14.32
CA ARG A 724 -3.22 16.66 15.76
C ARG A 724 -1.90 16.83 16.50
N GLU A 725 -0.80 16.23 16.02
CA GLU A 725 0.53 16.36 16.61
C GLU A 725 0.98 17.82 16.69
N VAL A 726 0.75 18.61 15.63
CA VAL A 726 1.09 20.04 15.58
C VAL A 726 0.20 20.85 16.53
N LEU A 727 -1.12 20.65 16.50
CA LEU A 727 -2.08 21.39 17.33
C LEU A 727 -1.91 21.10 18.82
N GLN A 728 -1.44 19.91 19.18
CA GLN A 728 -1.14 19.57 20.57
C GLN A 728 -0.03 20.45 21.16
N THR A 729 0.79 21.13 20.37
CA THR A 729 1.82 22.04 20.87
C THR A 729 1.25 23.37 21.43
N VAL A 730 0.01 23.74 21.11
CA VAL A 730 -0.66 24.98 21.56
C VAL A 730 -1.92 24.72 22.39
N CYS A 731 -2.42 23.49 22.43
CA CYS A 731 -3.61 23.12 23.21
C CYS A 731 -3.46 21.73 23.82
N HIS A 732 -3.82 21.59 25.12
CA HIS A 732 -3.77 20.29 25.80
C HIS A 732 -4.83 19.32 25.26
N ASN A 733 -6.02 19.79 24.97
CA ASN A 733 -7.16 18.99 24.59
C ASN A 733 -7.39 19.03 23.08
N VAL A 734 -6.73 18.12 22.33
CA VAL A 734 -6.94 17.97 20.88
C VAL A 734 -7.43 16.55 20.60
N TRP A 735 -8.65 16.43 20.08
CA TRP A 735 -9.21 15.14 19.71
C TRP A 735 -9.92 15.20 18.36
N ALA A 736 -10.28 14.03 17.84
CA ALA A 736 -10.75 13.90 16.49
C ALA A 736 -12.11 13.19 16.42
N THR A 737 -12.98 13.70 15.55
CA THR A 737 -14.23 13.08 15.13
C THR A 737 -14.07 12.39 13.78
N SER A 738 -15.07 11.65 13.31
CA SER A 738 -15.08 11.07 11.97
C SER A 738 -16.03 11.82 11.05
N GLY A 739 -15.68 11.93 9.77
CA GLY A 739 -16.51 12.61 8.76
C GLY A 739 -17.92 12.05 8.64
N THR A 740 -18.08 10.74 8.88
CA THR A 740 -19.41 10.12 8.91
C THR A 740 -20.26 10.64 10.07
N VAL A 741 -19.68 10.75 11.27
CA VAL A 741 -20.40 11.32 12.45
C VAL A 741 -20.75 12.78 12.20
N THR A 742 -19.82 13.56 11.64
CA THR A 742 -20.06 14.97 11.30
C THR A 742 -21.18 15.13 10.29
N ALA A 743 -21.18 14.33 9.21
CA ALA A 743 -22.24 14.36 8.20
C ALA A 743 -23.62 14.02 8.78
N GLU A 744 -23.68 12.95 9.59
CA GLU A 744 -24.93 12.53 10.22
C GLU A 744 -25.47 13.58 11.22
N LEU A 745 -24.60 14.13 12.08
CA LEU A 745 -25.00 15.18 13.01
C LEU A 745 -25.51 16.43 12.28
N ARG A 746 -24.83 16.84 11.18
CA ARG A 746 -25.25 17.94 10.35
C ARG A 746 -26.65 17.70 9.76
N HIS A 747 -26.90 16.49 9.25
CA HIS A 747 -28.21 16.08 8.76
C HIS A 747 -29.29 16.15 9.85
N PHE A 748 -29.05 15.56 11.01
CA PHE A 748 -29.98 15.59 12.15
C PHE A 748 -30.29 17.00 12.68
N TRP A 749 -29.28 17.85 12.62
CA TRP A 749 -29.47 19.24 13.06
C TRP A 749 -30.12 20.11 11.97
N GLY A 750 -30.36 19.58 10.75
CA GLY A 750 -30.97 20.28 9.63
C GLY A 750 -30.05 21.36 9.02
N TRP A 751 -28.72 21.13 9.06
CA TRP A 751 -27.74 22.11 8.57
C TRP A 751 -27.25 21.82 7.15
N ASP A 752 -27.82 20.81 6.46
CA ASP A 752 -27.39 20.42 5.11
C ASP A 752 -27.66 21.51 4.06
N ASP A 753 -28.78 22.19 4.18
CA ASP A 753 -29.27 23.13 3.17
C ASP A 753 -28.93 24.58 3.46
N VAL A 754 -28.19 24.86 4.55
CA VAL A 754 -27.91 26.23 4.98
C VAL A 754 -27.24 27.07 3.88
N THR A 755 -26.22 26.49 3.21
CA THR A 755 -25.52 27.21 2.13
C THR A 755 -26.41 27.43 0.90
N MET A 756 -27.19 26.44 0.50
CA MET A 756 -28.15 26.55 -0.59
C MET A 756 -29.21 27.66 -0.32
N ASN A 757 -29.81 27.63 0.87
CA ASN A 757 -30.80 28.60 1.27
C ASN A 757 -30.24 30.03 1.29
N LEU A 758 -28.95 30.20 1.65
CA LEU A 758 -28.26 31.49 1.61
C LEU A 758 -28.02 32.00 0.18
N GLN A 759 -28.00 31.12 -0.82
CA GLN A 759 -27.84 31.49 -2.22
C GLN A 759 -29.17 31.64 -2.97
N MET A 760 -30.27 31.11 -2.42
CA MET A 760 -31.59 31.06 -3.08
C MET A 760 -32.03 32.43 -3.63
N TYR A 761 -31.72 33.55 -2.92
CA TYR A 761 -32.09 34.88 -3.35
C TYR A 761 -31.47 35.30 -4.70
N LYS A 762 -30.31 34.74 -5.08
CA LYS A 762 -29.61 35.00 -6.35
C LYS A 762 -30.29 34.31 -7.55
N TYR A 763 -31.06 33.27 -7.27
CA TYR A 763 -31.73 32.46 -8.29
C TYR A 763 -33.22 32.84 -8.47
N LYS A 764 -33.73 33.79 -7.67
CA LYS A 764 -35.13 34.21 -7.77
C LYS A 764 -35.53 34.69 -9.16
N ASP A 765 -34.59 35.34 -9.87
CA ASP A 765 -34.81 35.84 -11.23
C ASP A 765 -34.69 34.76 -12.31
N PHE A 766 -34.35 33.51 -11.91
CA PHE A 766 -34.16 32.38 -12.80
C PHE A 766 -35.02 31.16 -12.36
N PRO A 767 -36.35 31.22 -12.56
CA PRO A 767 -37.30 30.18 -12.12
C PRO A 767 -36.97 28.78 -12.70
N ASN A 768 -36.36 28.72 -13.88
CA ASN A 768 -35.97 27.47 -14.53
C ASN A 768 -34.88 26.70 -13.78
N LEU A 769 -34.13 27.36 -12.88
CA LEU A 769 -33.10 26.78 -12.05
C LEU A 769 -33.57 26.45 -10.65
N ILE A 770 -34.83 26.69 -10.34
CA ILE A 770 -35.47 26.34 -9.05
C ILE A 770 -36.43 25.20 -9.28
N GLU A 771 -36.33 24.15 -8.47
CA GLU A 771 -37.23 23.02 -8.50
C GLU A 771 -37.91 22.90 -7.13
N THR A 772 -39.21 22.64 -7.14
CA THR A 772 -39.98 22.40 -5.91
C THR A 772 -40.09 20.92 -5.69
N ILE A 773 -39.47 20.43 -4.65
CA ILE A 773 -39.58 19.02 -4.21
C ILE A 773 -40.73 18.93 -3.21
N GLU A 774 -41.73 18.12 -3.55
CA GLU A 774 -42.87 17.82 -2.68
C GLU A 774 -42.73 16.40 -2.16
N TRP A 775 -42.97 16.22 -0.85
CA TRP A 775 -43.06 14.90 -0.22
C TRP A 775 -44.19 14.86 0.81
N GLU A 776 -44.81 13.72 0.93
CA GLU A 776 -45.85 13.47 1.92
C GLU A 776 -45.21 12.83 3.17
N SER A 777 -45.65 13.26 4.36
CA SER A 777 -45.30 12.52 5.58
C SER A 777 -45.94 11.12 5.49
N GLU A 778 -45.22 10.08 5.96
CA GLU A 778 -45.63 8.67 5.90
C GLU A 778 -47.06 8.38 6.44
N HIS A 779 -47.68 9.32 7.08
CA HIS A 779 -49.04 9.20 7.59
C HIS A 779 -50.08 10.05 6.84
N GLY A 780 -49.77 10.58 5.63
CA GLY A 780 -50.71 11.22 4.74
C GLY A 780 -51.33 12.53 5.25
N LYS A 781 -50.92 13.05 6.42
CA LYS A 781 -51.54 14.19 7.08
C LYS A 781 -50.95 15.57 6.77
N ARG A 782 -49.78 15.62 6.16
CA ARG A 782 -49.13 16.89 5.77
C ARG A 782 -48.28 16.73 4.51
N LYS A 783 -48.57 17.60 3.54
CA LYS A 783 -47.71 17.80 2.37
C LYS A 783 -46.66 18.81 2.73
N HIS A 784 -45.41 18.47 2.47
CA HIS A 784 -44.31 19.37 2.62
C HIS A 784 -43.78 19.74 1.24
N SER A 785 -43.46 20.99 1.02
CA SER A 785 -42.79 21.44 -0.20
C SER A 785 -41.54 22.22 0.17
N LYS A 786 -40.52 22.07 -0.64
CA LYS A 786 -39.26 22.76 -0.47
C LYS A 786 -38.70 23.15 -1.83
N GLU A 787 -38.34 24.41 -1.96
CA GLU A 787 -37.63 24.92 -3.13
C GLU A 787 -36.14 24.56 -3.01
N VAL A 788 -35.58 24.02 -4.07
CA VAL A 788 -34.18 23.69 -4.16
C VAL A 788 -33.60 24.21 -5.47
N ILE A 789 -32.31 24.57 -5.47
CA ILE A 789 -31.61 24.96 -6.69
C ILE A 789 -31.28 23.64 -7.43
N LYS A 790 -31.68 23.59 -8.72
CA LYS A 790 -31.48 22.41 -9.57
C LYS A 790 -29.99 22.09 -9.67
N ASP A 791 -29.67 20.76 -9.57
CA ASP A 791 -28.31 20.22 -9.59
C ASP A 791 -27.36 20.79 -8.52
N TRP A 792 -27.91 21.44 -7.49
CA TRP A 792 -27.10 21.98 -6.38
C TRP A 792 -26.37 20.90 -5.62
N THR A 793 -25.08 21.11 -5.43
CA THR A 793 -24.26 20.30 -4.54
C THR A 793 -23.66 21.16 -3.43
N LYS A 794 -23.38 20.57 -2.26
CA LYS A 794 -22.74 21.32 -1.16
C LYS A 794 -21.37 21.92 -1.56
N ARG A 795 -20.74 21.41 -2.64
CA ARG A 795 -19.43 21.86 -3.12
C ARG A 795 -19.48 23.15 -3.93
N ASP A 796 -20.66 23.58 -4.33
CA ASP A 796 -20.85 24.82 -5.09
C ASP A 796 -20.63 26.09 -4.25
N ASP A 797 -20.57 25.92 -2.92
CA ASP A 797 -20.28 27.00 -1.99
C ASP A 797 -19.23 26.59 -0.95
N HIS A 798 -18.05 27.20 -1.00
CA HIS A 798 -16.93 26.92 -0.07
C HIS A 798 -17.24 27.16 1.42
N ARG A 799 -18.33 27.88 1.73
CA ARG A 799 -18.79 28.10 3.11
C ARG A 799 -19.29 26.82 3.77
N HIS A 800 -19.57 25.75 3.00
CA HIS A 800 -19.90 24.44 3.58
C HIS A 800 -18.80 23.92 4.51
N HIS A 801 -17.51 24.22 4.25
CA HIS A 801 -16.41 23.84 5.14
C HIS A 801 -16.48 24.55 6.49
N ALA A 802 -17.00 25.78 6.54
CA ALA A 802 -17.24 26.47 7.79
C ALA A 802 -18.36 25.83 8.61
N ILE A 803 -19.41 25.32 7.92
CA ILE A 803 -20.50 24.58 8.56
C ILE A 803 -20.01 23.22 9.06
N ASP A 804 -19.21 22.51 8.26
CA ASP A 804 -18.59 21.26 8.67
C ASP A 804 -17.70 21.47 9.91
N ALA A 805 -16.88 22.53 9.93
CA ALA A 805 -16.09 22.92 11.11
C ALA A 805 -16.93 23.29 12.33
N LEU A 806 -18.07 23.97 12.13
CA LEU A 806 -19.00 24.27 13.20
C LEU A 806 -19.63 22.97 13.76
N THR A 807 -20.01 22.05 12.89
CA THR A 807 -20.52 20.74 13.31
C THR A 807 -19.47 19.99 14.15
N ILE A 808 -18.21 20.02 13.71
CA ILE A 808 -17.07 19.45 14.45
C ILE A 808 -16.93 20.12 15.82
N ALA A 809 -17.00 21.45 15.90
CA ALA A 809 -16.91 22.18 17.15
C ALA A 809 -18.05 21.83 18.12
N CYS A 810 -19.23 21.51 17.60
CA CYS A 810 -20.40 21.16 18.40
C CYS A 810 -20.49 19.64 18.72
N THR A 811 -19.64 18.79 18.11
CA THR A 811 -19.66 17.33 18.32
C THR A 811 -19.12 16.98 19.70
N LYS A 812 -19.88 16.25 20.53
CA LYS A 812 -19.44 15.74 21.83
C LYS A 812 -18.90 14.32 21.73
N GLN A 813 -17.93 13.94 22.57
CA GLN A 813 -17.40 12.57 22.60
C GLN A 813 -18.51 11.51 22.87
N GLY A 814 -19.50 11.86 23.67
CA GLY A 814 -20.67 11.04 23.91
C GLY A 814 -21.44 10.68 22.64
N PHE A 815 -21.54 11.60 21.66
CA PHE A 815 -22.16 11.31 20.36
C PHE A 815 -21.36 10.27 19.59
N ILE A 816 -20.03 10.40 19.53
CA ILE A 816 -19.14 9.45 18.83
C ILE A 816 -19.23 8.05 19.44
N GLN A 817 -19.22 7.95 20.77
CA GLN A 817 -19.38 6.67 21.47
C GLN A 817 -20.73 6.03 21.16
N ARG A 818 -21.77 6.82 21.10
CA ARG A 818 -23.13 6.38 20.81
C ARG A 818 -23.29 5.88 19.39
N PHE A 819 -22.82 6.63 18.39
CA PHE A 819 -22.82 6.17 16.99
C PHE A 819 -22.02 4.88 16.83
N ASN A 820 -20.89 4.72 17.52
CA ASN A 820 -20.12 3.47 17.51
C ASN A 820 -20.88 2.30 18.16
N THR A 821 -21.63 2.54 19.24
CA THR A 821 -22.43 1.51 19.92
C THR A 821 -23.65 1.12 19.07
N LEU A 822 -24.34 2.07 18.51
CA LEU A 822 -25.51 1.86 17.64
C LEU A 822 -25.14 1.13 16.34
N ASN A 823 -23.98 1.40 15.76
CA ASN A 823 -23.50 0.67 14.59
C ASN A 823 -23.09 -0.79 14.89
N THR A 824 -22.88 -1.15 16.13
CA THR A 824 -22.62 -2.55 16.53
C THR A 824 -23.88 -3.32 16.86
N SER A 825 -25.01 -2.65 17.13
CA SER A 825 -26.32 -3.26 17.37
C SER A 825 -27.11 -3.52 16.07
N ARG A 826 -28.10 -4.37 16.15
CA ARG A 826 -28.74 -5.15 15.08
C ARG A 826 -29.26 -4.32 13.97
N THR A 827 -29.38 -3.41 13.45
CA THR A 827 -29.98 -2.76 12.28
C THR A 827 -29.75 -1.24 12.22
N ARG A 828 -28.77 -0.88 11.45
CA ARG A 828 -28.54 0.49 11.01
C ARG A 828 -29.81 1.11 10.37
N ASN A 829 -30.55 0.34 9.56
CA ASN A 829 -31.77 0.79 8.92
C ASN A 829 -32.93 0.98 9.90
N ASP A 830 -33.08 0.13 10.90
CA ASP A 830 -34.18 0.28 11.91
C ASP A 830 -33.92 1.47 12.82
N MET A 831 -32.63 1.77 13.09
CA MET A 831 -32.24 2.96 13.85
C MET A 831 -32.50 4.24 13.06
N TRP A 832 -32.11 4.26 11.78
CA TRP A 832 -32.30 5.42 10.91
C TRP A 832 -33.77 5.65 10.61
N ASN A 833 -34.53 4.62 10.35
CA ASN A 833 -36.00 4.67 10.21
C ASN A 833 -36.68 5.15 11.51
N ALA A 834 -36.16 4.78 12.68
CA ALA A 834 -36.70 5.25 13.95
C ALA A 834 -36.36 6.75 14.20
N ILE A 835 -35.20 7.22 13.72
CA ILE A 835 -34.80 8.63 13.85
C ILE A 835 -35.49 9.51 12.80
N GLU A 836 -35.64 9.06 11.55
CA GLU A 836 -36.46 9.74 10.53
C GLU A 836 -37.96 9.78 10.88
N LYS A 837 -38.47 8.73 11.48
CA LYS A 837 -39.88 8.64 11.95
C LYS A 837 -40.15 9.43 13.24
N CYS A 838 -39.16 10.11 13.80
CA CYS A 838 -39.34 11.01 14.92
C CYS A 838 -40.09 12.30 14.54
N SER A 839 -41.27 12.18 14.03
CA SER A 839 -42.34 13.14 14.24
C SER A 839 -42.79 13.10 15.69
N VAL A 840 -43.47 14.15 16.15
CA VAL A 840 -43.86 14.39 17.53
C VAL A 840 -44.54 13.20 18.25
N GLU A 841 -45.19 12.28 17.51
CA GLU A 841 -45.92 11.10 18.02
C GLU A 841 -45.05 9.91 18.50
N TYR A 842 -43.77 9.83 18.05
CA TYR A 842 -42.90 8.71 18.41
C TYR A 842 -41.89 9.06 19.52
N LYS A 843 -41.91 10.26 20.05
CA LYS A 843 -40.99 10.71 21.12
C LYS A 843 -40.99 9.79 22.35
N ASP A 844 -42.12 9.12 22.64
CA ASP A 844 -42.22 8.26 23.81
C ASP A 844 -41.67 6.84 23.62
N LYS A 845 -41.44 6.42 22.39
CA LYS A 845 -40.83 5.10 22.04
C LYS A 845 -39.32 5.12 21.85
N LEU A 846 -38.72 6.31 21.82
CA LEU A 846 -37.28 6.44 21.70
C LEU A 846 -36.63 6.12 23.04
N THR A 847 -35.53 5.40 23.00
CA THR A 847 -34.64 5.24 24.16
C THR A 847 -34.19 6.61 24.63
N LEU A 848 -33.95 6.78 25.94
CA LEU A 848 -33.41 8.01 26.57
C LEU A 848 -32.22 8.58 25.81
N LEU A 849 -31.57 7.77 25.05
CA LEU A 849 -30.38 8.01 24.27
C LEU A 849 -30.63 8.67 22.91
N GLU A 850 -31.62 8.18 22.19
CA GLU A 850 -32.06 8.75 20.92
C GLU A 850 -32.65 10.13 21.18
N LYS A 851 -33.39 10.30 22.24
CA LYS A 851 -33.87 11.61 22.75
C LYS A 851 -32.70 12.54 23.02
N TYR A 852 -31.59 12.05 23.61
CA TYR A 852 -30.44 12.86 23.92
C TYR A 852 -29.76 13.47 22.69
N ILE A 853 -29.56 12.73 21.60
CA ILE A 853 -28.94 13.24 20.36
C ILE A 853 -29.82 14.25 19.66
N ILE A 854 -31.13 14.00 19.59
CA ILE A 854 -32.10 14.83 18.85
C ILE A 854 -32.44 16.10 19.62
N LEU A 855 -32.64 15.99 20.96
CA LEU A 855 -33.03 17.14 21.81
C LEU A 855 -31.88 18.08 22.15
N GLN A 856 -30.61 17.63 22.04
CA GLN A 856 -29.45 18.47 22.28
C GLN A 856 -28.90 19.15 21.04
N ARG A 857 -29.79 19.63 20.17
CA ARG A 857 -29.41 20.50 19.06
C ARG A 857 -28.69 21.75 19.60
N PRO A 858 -27.40 21.96 19.33
CA PRO A 858 -26.61 23.00 19.98
C PRO A 858 -27.00 24.43 19.53
N LEU A 859 -27.54 24.55 18.30
CA LEU A 859 -27.86 25.82 17.66
C LEU A 859 -29.05 25.69 16.71
N SER A 860 -29.90 26.71 16.63
CA SER A 860 -31.00 26.74 15.64
C SER A 860 -30.44 27.00 14.24
N VAL A 861 -31.17 26.55 13.20
CA VAL A 861 -30.77 26.82 11.80
C VAL A 861 -30.69 28.30 11.54
N LYS A 862 -31.59 29.14 12.16
CA LYS A 862 -31.53 30.60 12.09
C LYS A 862 -30.24 31.16 12.68
N ALA A 863 -29.75 30.64 13.81
CA ALA A 863 -28.50 31.09 14.43
C ALA A 863 -27.30 30.76 13.52
N VAL A 864 -27.27 29.59 12.86
CA VAL A 864 -26.20 29.24 11.92
C VAL A 864 -26.25 30.10 10.66
N SER A 865 -27.46 30.41 10.13
CA SER A 865 -27.62 31.21 8.91
C SER A 865 -27.36 32.70 9.11
N TYR A 866 -27.82 33.28 10.21
CA TYR A 866 -27.92 34.75 10.36
C TYR A 866 -26.68 35.44 10.89
N THR A 867 -25.90 34.83 11.78
CA THR A 867 -24.92 35.59 12.54
C THR A 867 -23.55 35.75 11.89
N HIS A 868 -23.08 34.78 11.12
CA HIS A 868 -21.71 34.81 10.62
C HIS A 868 -21.51 34.49 9.13
N LEU A 869 -22.37 33.66 8.51
CA LEU A 869 -22.23 33.34 7.11
C LEU A 869 -22.62 34.46 6.16
N ARG A 870 -23.58 35.31 6.60
CA ARG A 870 -23.98 36.54 5.86
C ARG A 870 -22.96 37.67 5.95
N ALA A 871 -22.27 37.78 7.09
CA ALA A 871 -21.24 38.81 7.29
C ALA A 871 -20.01 38.61 6.39
N HIS A 872 -19.71 37.36 5.99
CA HIS A 872 -18.61 37.05 5.04
C HIS A 872 -18.92 37.41 3.59
N GLU A 873 -20.20 37.57 3.19
CA GLU A 873 -20.55 38.05 1.84
C GLU A 873 -20.33 39.55 1.66
N THR A 874 -20.44 40.34 2.71
CA THR A 874 -20.27 41.79 2.67
C THR A 874 -18.84 42.28 2.73
N GLY A 875 -17.88 41.43 2.96
CA GLY A 875 -16.43 41.70 3.01
C GLY A 875 -15.66 41.50 1.73
N ARG A 876 -16.34 41.29 0.59
CA ARG A 876 -15.75 41.26 -0.76
C ARG A 876 -16.22 42.47 -1.55
N ASN A 877 -15.76 43.65 -1.20
CA ASN A 877 -15.65 44.82 -2.08
C ASN A 877 -14.21 45.29 -2.06
#